data_f89301cacaafce4247e9700fd2f73cdb
#
_entry.id   f89301cacaafce4247e9700fd2f73cdb
#
_cell.length_a   1.000
_cell.length_b   1.000
_cell.length_c   1.000
_cell.angle_alpha   90.00
_cell.angle_beta   90.00
_cell.angle_gamma   90.00
#
_symmetry.space_group_name_H-M   'P 1'
#
loop_
_entity.id
_entity.type
_entity.pdbx_description
1 polymer ?
#
loop_
_entity_poly.entity_id
_entity_poly.type
_entity_poly.pdbx_seq_one_letter_code
_entity_poly.pdbx_strand_id
1 'polypeptide(L)'
;MAWYTDDKTLHAANLLVCAGTLITPAGFIAIGGAAVGAALSLKEIAKRLNDNTRPLAETLNTQLAQAIEDLGHLKGDAKIIISQMIEAALPEAQTIIDTGQQVEPLLGEMLNQLAASDQVEYKLPANTTAFKQVMRPVLQHLLHDPVFTAQLAPLRDQVLLEMRDTLNDVKQTGEKTQASVEQLQASVEQLQATLQDISSASRDQLEALANSFQIDAVFDRSDADLRQLLTHKATEYRALKAQVDAIPDSMKRLSNLKSAAQDAIARVDLDEVENLMTLVHETELDEAAKSAEIRANNALLRGKVDQAYSLLCAAADSFAPIDPLEPARRRILHYFAILWKHGLRYGGAALPAAEQIISPLLTDTLKAADPWLSAAGQNSRANALANQGIRTEGAKGTALLGEAVTAFRAALEVITRADHPLHWAMTQNNLANALRNQGSRTEGAKGTPLLGEAVTTYRAALEVHTRADHPLDWAMTQNNLATALSDQGSRNGGAIGAALLGEAVTAFRAALEVRTRADHPLHWAMTQNNLAAALSDQGSRTEGAKGTALLAEAVTTYRAALEVRTRADHPVQWAITQENIAIAQLEIADHDSCTDPQAALLAARDAVNKALTIFDPDHMSYDHGTATRLRERIQSRLDALGPG
;
A
#
# COMPACT_ATOMS: atom_id res chain seq x y z
N MET A 1 -53.29 -22.93 4.03
CA MET A 1 -52.96 -24.26 4.63
C MET A 1 -51.64 -24.83 4.12
N ALA A 2 -51.29 -24.73 2.85
CA ALA A 2 -50.01 -25.26 2.34
C ALA A 2 -48.74 -24.60 2.92
N TRP A 3 -48.87 -23.45 3.52
CA TRP A 3 -47.75 -22.69 4.07
C TRP A 3 -47.26 -23.19 5.45
N TYR A 4 -48.12 -23.84 6.22
CA TYR A 4 -47.81 -24.40 7.54
C TYR A 4 -47.04 -25.72 7.52
N THR A 5 -47.00 -26.36 6.39
CA THR A 5 -46.25 -27.61 6.18
C THR A 5 -44.89 -27.35 5.59
N ASP A 6 -44.49 -26.06 5.52
CA ASP A 6 -43.16 -25.70 5.03
C ASP A 6 -42.13 -26.10 6.08
N ASP A 7 -41.12 -26.85 5.64
CA ASP A 7 -39.96 -27.31 6.41
C ASP A 7 -39.29 -26.21 7.26
N LYS A 8 -39.43 -24.93 6.84
CA LYS A 8 -38.85 -23.80 7.53
C LYS A 8 -39.54 -23.41 8.84
N THR A 9 -40.87 -23.52 8.91
CA THR A 9 -41.62 -23.18 10.14
C THR A 9 -41.45 -24.26 11.20
N LEU A 10 -41.44 -25.54 10.80
CA LEU A 10 -41.12 -26.65 11.67
C LEU A 10 -39.66 -26.57 12.16
N HIS A 11 -38.76 -26.10 11.30
CA HIS A 11 -37.36 -25.90 11.61
C HIS A 11 -37.14 -24.77 12.64
N ALA A 12 -37.87 -23.63 12.51
CA ALA A 12 -37.81 -22.53 13.46
C ALA A 12 -38.27 -22.93 14.87
N ALA A 13 -39.37 -23.67 14.98
CA ALA A 13 -39.85 -24.18 16.27
C ALA A 13 -38.89 -25.20 16.91
N ASN A 14 -38.32 -26.08 16.08
CA ASN A 14 -37.30 -27.04 16.52
C ASN A 14 -36.01 -26.33 17.00
N LEU A 15 -35.61 -25.23 16.34
CA LEU A 15 -34.43 -24.45 16.72
C LEU A 15 -34.62 -23.69 18.03
N LEU A 16 -35.82 -23.18 18.32
CA LEU A 16 -36.15 -22.57 19.61
C LEU A 16 -36.01 -23.56 20.78
N VAL A 17 -36.41 -24.81 20.55
CA VAL A 17 -36.25 -25.89 21.54
C VAL A 17 -34.79 -26.33 21.66
N CYS A 18 -34.08 -26.38 20.54
CA CYS A 18 -32.67 -26.78 20.50
C CYS A 18 -31.75 -25.74 21.13
N ALA A 19 -32.07 -24.44 21.04
CA ALA A 19 -31.31 -23.39 21.69
C ALA A 19 -31.24 -23.58 23.22
N GLY A 20 -32.27 -24.22 23.80
CA GLY A 20 -32.29 -24.59 25.25
C GLY A 20 -31.55 -25.87 25.61
N THR A 21 -31.13 -26.70 24.65
CA THR A 21 -30.60 -28.06 24.94
C THR A 21 -29.12 -28.25 24.58
N LEU A 22 -28.43 -27.23 24.10
CA LEU A 22 -27.05 -27.35 23.60
C LEU A 22 -26.05 -26.44 24.32
N ILE A 23 -25.66 -26.87 25.47
CA ILE A 23 -24.37 -26.49 26.05
C ILE A 23 -23.60 -27.79 26.30
N THR A 24 -22.60 -28.08 25.49
CA THR A 24 -21.53 -28.99 25.86
C THR A 24 -20.38 -28.21 26.48
N PRO A 25 -19.62 -28.76 27.42
CA PRO A 25 -18.54 -28.06 28.13
C PRO A 25 -17.40 -27.50 27.25
N ALA A 26 -17.42 -27.81 25.98
CA ALA A 26 -16.40 -27.36 25.01
C ALA A 26 -16.69 -25.97 24.36
N GLY A 27 -17.83 -25.33 24.65
CA GLY A 27 -18.24 -24.05 24.05
C GLY A 27 -17.85 -22.80 24.83
N PHE A 28 -17.26 -22.93 26.00
CA PHE A 28 -16.96 -21.82 26.90
C PHE A 28 -15.49 -21.39 26.90
N ILE A 29 -14.93 -21.06 25.75
CA ILE A 29 -13.68 -20.30 25.71
C ILE A 29 -13.78 -19.29 24.59
N ALA A 30 -14.13 -18.06 24.89
CA ALA A 30 -13.63 -16.85 24.23
C ALA A 30 -14.35 -15.60 24.74
N ILE A 31 -13.96 -15.10 25.90
CA ILE A 31 -14.00 -13.67 26.18
C ILE A 31 -12.54 -13.22 26.20
N GLY A 32 -12.12 -12.66 25.09
CA GLY A 32 -10.77 -12.09 24.95
C GLY A 32 -10.05 -12.61 23.70
N GLY A 33 -10.21 -11.91 22.57
CA GLY A 33 -9.35 -12.03 21.40
C GLY A 33 -9.66 -13.20 20.47
N ALA A 34 -10.21 -12.84 19.32
CA ALA A 34 -10.16 -13.57 18.05
C ALA A 34 -10.03 -15.12 18.15
N ALA A 35 -11.16 -15.79 18.28
CA ALA A 35 -11.27 -17.17 17.84
C ALA A 35 -12.58 -17.33 17.05
N VAL A 36 -12.44 -17.52 15.76
CA VAL A 36 -13.46 -18.12 14.90
C VAL A 36 -13.61 -19.57 15.41
N GLY A 37 -14.37 -19.74 16.49
CA GLY A 37 -14.82 -21.03 16.98
C GLY A 37 -16.00 -21.45 16.11
N ALA A 38 -15.88 -22.59 15.45
CA ALA A 38 -16.88 -23.19 14.60
C ALA A 38 -18.28 -23.10 15.26
N ALA A 39 -19.12 -22.24 14.71
CA ALA A 39 -20.55 -22.33 14.90
C ALA A 39 -20.96 -23.71 14.39
N LEU A 40 -21.34 -24.60 15.30
CA LEU A 40 -21.99 -25.87 14.95
C LEU A 40 -23.18 -25.50 14.07
N SER A 41 -23.18 -25.99 12.82
CA SER A 41 -24.25 -25.67 11.89
C SER A 41 -25.58 -26.06 12.52
N LEU A 42 -26.62 -25.24 12.34
CA LEU A 42 -27.98 -25.50 12.81
C LEU A 42 -28.48 -26.92 12.44
N LYS A 43 -27.88 -27.51 11.41
CA LYS A 43 -28.11 -28.89 10.95
C LYS A 43 -27.56 -29.96 11.90
N GLU A 44 -26.47 -29.70 12.62
CA GLU A 44 -25.90 -30.60 13.63
C GLU A 44 -26.63 -30.51 14.96
N ILE A 45 -27.19 -29.34 15.26
CA ILE A 45 -28.03 -29.08 16.43
C ILE A 45 -29.35 -29.90 16.30
N ALA A 46 -30.01 -29.80 15.18
CA ALA A 46 -31.23 -30.55 14.88
C ALA A 46 -31.04 -32.09 14.95
N LYS A 47 -29.82 -32.57 14.71
CA LYS A 47 -29.47 -33.99 14.70
C LYS A 47 -29.33 -34.59 16.13
N ARG A 48 -29.22 -33.76 17.15
CA ARG A 48 -29.03 -34.17 18.56
C ARG A 48 -30.28 -34.02 19.44
N LEU A 49 -31.46 -33.75 18.84
CA LEU A 49 -32.73 -33.72 19.54
C LEU A 49 -32.99 -35.04 20.25
N ASN A 50 -33.13 -34.98 21.55
CA ASN A 50 -33.55 -36.12 22.37
C ASN A 50 -35.07 -36.30 22.19
N ASP A 51 -35.57 -37.54 22.22
CA ASP A 51 -36.99 -37.87 22.06
C ASP A 51 -37.94 -37.13 23.01
N ASN A 52 -37.42 -36.63 24.15
CA ASN A 52 -38.16 -35.86 25.14
C ASN A 52 -38.50 -34.40 24.76
N THR A 53 -37.83 -33.83 23.77
CA THR A 53 -38.07 -32.43 23.31
C THR A 53 -39.00 -32.35 22.11
N ARG A 54 -39.26 -33.48 21.46
CA ARG A 54 -40.13 -33.55 20.27
C ARG A 54 -41.55 -33.07 20.50
N PRO A 55 -42.25 -33.46 21.61
CA PRO A 55 -43.60 -32.99 21.91
C PRO A 55 -43.65 -31.46 22.09
N LEU A 56 -42.64 -30.89 22.74
CA LEU A 56 -42.52 -29.43 22.92
C LEU A 56 -42.32 -28.71 21.61
N ALA A 57 -41.44 -29.23 20.74
CA ALA A 57 -41.21 -28.68 19.40
C ALA A 57 -42.49 -28.69 18.53
N GLU A 58 -43.27 -29.76 18.61
CA GLU A 58 -44.58 -29.89 17.91
C GLU A 58 -45.61 -28.88 18.46
N THR A 59 -45.64 -28.67 19.78
CA THR A 59 -46.53 -27.71 20.42
C THR A 59 -46.14 -26.27 20.04
N LEU A 60 -44.85 -25.92 20.11
CA LEU A 60 -44.35 -24.60 19.73
C LEU A 60 -44.58 -24.29 18.25
N ASN A 61 -44.40 -25.29 17.38
CA ASN A 61 -44.69 -25.15 15.95
C ASN A 61 -46.17 -24.88 15.70
N THR A 62 -47.06 -25.55 16.40
CA THR A 62 -48.51 -25.33 16.32
C THR A 62 -48.86 -23.91 16.78
N GLN A 63 -48.30 -23.45 17.89
CA GLN A 63 -48.51 -22.10 18.41
C GLN A 63 -47.94 -21.04 17.52
N LEU A 64 -46.75 -21.24 16.95
CA LEU A 64 -46.13 -20.36 16.00
C LEU A 64 -46.98 -20.23 14.72
N ALA A 65 -47.46 -21.34 14.19
CA ALA A 65 -48.36 -21.37 13.04
C ALA A 65 -49.67 -20.61 13.34
N GLN A 66 -50.28 -20.86 14.49
CA GLN A 66 -51.49 -20.15 14.92
C GLN A 66 -51.27 -18.64 15.07
N ALA A 67 -50.18 -18.23 15.72
CA ALA A 67 -49.85 -16.83 15.94
C ALA A 67 -49.60 -16.09 14.60
N ILE A 68 -49.01 -16.76 13.61
CA ILE A 68 -48.83 -16.22 12.26
C ILE A 68 -50.18 -16.13 11.49
N GLU A 69 -51.07 -17.08 11.73
CA GLU A 69 -52.42 -17.08 11.13
C GLU A 69 -53.27 -15.95 11.69
N ASP A 70 -53.19 -15.70 12.97
CA ASP A 70 -53.89 -14.64 13.72
C ASP A 70 -53.50 -13.20 13.19
N LEU A 71 -52.38 -13.09 12.48
CA LEU A 71 -52.01 -11.90 11.70
C LEU A 71 -52.77 -11.81 10.37
N GLY A 72 -54.07 -12.17 10.33
CA GLY A 72 -54.90 -12.26 9.12
C GLY A 72 -54.96 -11.02 8.25
N HIS A 73 -54.57 -9.86 8.77
CA HIS A 73 -54.53 -8.59 8.05
C HIS A 73 -53.23 -8.40 7.21
N LEU A 74 -52.23 -9.27 7.38
CA LEU A 74 -50.98 -9.20 6.61
C LEU A 74 -51.08 -9.98 5.29
N LYS A 75 -50.53 -9.38 4.21
CA LYS A 75 -50.41 -10.04 2.90
C LYS A 75 -49.41 -11.20 2.97
N GLY A 76 -49.50 -12.17 2.02
CA GLY A 76 -48.69 -13.36 1.99
C GLY A 76 -47.17 -13.13 2.11
N ASP A 77 -46.67 -12.08 1.45
CA ASP A 77 -45.24 -11.71 1.49
C ASP A 77 -44.76 -11.30 2.89
N ALA A 78 -45.60 -10.61 3.68
CA ALA A 78 -45.27 -10.24 5.05
C ALA A 78 -45.17 -11.44 5.99
N LYS A 79 -45.96 -12.49 5.75
CA LYS A 79 -45.87 -13.74 6.53
C LYS A 79 -44.57 -14.48 6.26
N ILE A 80 -44.07 -14.45 5.00
CA ILE A 80 -42.77 -15.00 4.63
C ILE A 80 -41.63 -14.23 5.34
N ILE A 81 -41.70 -12.89 5.33
CA ILE A 81 -40.72 -12.03 5.99
C ILE A 81 -40.67 -12.32 7.50
N ILE A 82 -41.82 -12.45 8.17
CA ILE A 82 -41.88 -12.79 9.62
C ILE A 82 -41.24 -14.16 9.89
N SER A 83 -41.46 -15.16 9.06
CA SER A 83 -40.82 -16.48 9.18
C SER A 83 -39.29 -16.38 9.05
N GLN A 84 -38.79 -15.59 8.10
CA GLN A 84 -37.35 -15.34 7.91
C GLN A 84 -36.75 -14.54 9.09
N MET A 85 -37.49 -13.58 9.64
CA MET A 85 -37.08 -12.84 10.84
C MET A 85 -36.95 -13.78 12.05
N ILE A 86 -37.89 -14.72 12.22
CA ILE A 86 -37.84 -15.71 13.30
C ILE A 86 -36.58 -16.58 13.16
N GLU A 87 -36.30 -17.08 11.95
CA GLU A 87 -35.12 -17.89 11.67
C GLU A 87 -33.82 -17.13 11.94
N ALA A 88 -33.77 -15.83 11.55
CA ALA A 88 -32.59 -14.98 11.69
C ALA A 88 -32.33 -14.52 13.14
N ALA A 89 -33.35 -14.51 13.99
CA ALA A 89 -33.27 -14.01 15.37
C ALA A 89 -33.43 -15.09 16.43
N LEU A 90 -33.28 -16.37 16.08
CA LEU A 90 -33.36 -17.45 17.05
C LEU A 90 -32.28 -17.28 18.14
N PRO A 91 -32.68 -17.20 19.41
CA PRO A 91 -31.73 -17.00 20.49
C PRO A 91 -30.92 -18.26 20.79
N GLU A 92 -29.65 -18.07 21.08
CA GLU A 92 -28.80 -19.13 21.63
C GLU A 92 -29.21 -19.41 23.10
N ALA A 93 -28.91 -20.61 23.60
CA ALA A 93 -29.25 -21.01 24.99
C ALA A 93 -28.62 -20.04 26.00
N GLN A 94 -27.43 -19.53 25.78
CA GLN A 94 -26.76 -18.55 26.61
C GLN A 94 -27.56 -17.24 26.70
N THR A 95 -28.06 -16.74 25.56
CA THR A 95 -28.89 -15.53 25.49
C THR A 95 -30.17 -15.70 26.32
N ILE A 96 -30.77 -16.90 26.31
CA ILE A 96 -31.97 -17.20 27.13
C ILE A 96 -31.62 -17.13 28.62
N ILE A 97 -30.47 -17.62 29.03
CA ILE A 97 -29.99 -17.58 30.41
C ILE A 97 -29.66 -16.15 30.84
N ASP A 98 -28.90 -15.42 30.01
CA ASP A 98 -28.43 -14.05 30.27
C ASP A 98 -29.59 -13.05 30.43
N THR A 99 -30.69 -13.28 29.69
CA THR A 99 -31.94 -12.50 29.84
C THR A 99 -32.78 -12.88 31.05
N GLY A 100 -32.27 -13.76 31.92
CA GLY A 100 -32.93 -14.23 33.12
C GLY A 100 -34.19 -15.05 32.86
N GLN A 101 -34.28 -15.66 31.67
CA GLN A 101 -35.46 -16.43 31.22
C GLN A 101 -36.74 -15.56 31.21
N GLN A 102 -36.62 -14.28 30.88
CA GLN A 102 -37.74 -13.34 30.79
C GLN A 102 -38.09 -13.02 29.33
N VAL A 103 -39.40 -12.97 29.04
CA VAL A 103 -39.91 -12.78 27.68
C VAL A 103 -39.48 -11.45 27.08
N GLU A 104 -39.64 -10.34 27.79
CA GLU A 104 -39.37 -9.02 27.22
C GLU A 104 -37.86 -8.73 27.00
N PRO A 105 -36.94 -9.04 27.91
CA PRO A 105 -35.51 -8.95 27.66
C PRO A 105 -35.06 -9.83 26.48
N LEU A 106 -35.53 -11.08 26.40
CA LEU A 106 -35.19 -12.00 25.34
C LEU A 106 -35.71 -11.52 23.98
N LEU A 107 -36.95 -11.03 23.93
CA LEU A 107 -37.53 -10.43 22.73
C LEU A 107 -36.78 -9.17 22.32
N GLY A 108 -36.29 -8.37 23.26
CA GLY A 108 -35.44 -7.21 23.03
C GLY A 108 -34.14 -7.59 22.33
N GLU A 109 -33.46 -8.63 22.79
CA GLU A 109 -32.22 -9.11 22.21
C GLU A 109 -32.41 -9.67 20.80
N MET A 110 -33.47 -10.43 20.56
CA MET A 110 -33.86 -10.88 19.21
C MET A 110 -34.08 -9.71 18.25
N LEU A 111 -34.68 -8.62 18.71
CA LEU A 111 -34.89 -7.42 17.90
C LEU A 111 -33.58 -6.66 17.62
N ASN A 112 -32.66 -6.63 18.60
CA ASN A 112 -31.33 -6.05 18.39
C ASN A 112 -30.56 -6.82 17.32
N GLN A 113 -30.66 -8.15 17.33
CA GLN A 113 -30.05 -9.01 16.32
C GLN A 113 -30.64 -8.74 14.91
N LEU A 114 -31.97 -8.59 14.79
CA LEU A 114 -32.61 -8.22 13.55
C LEU A 114 -32.24 -6.80 13.09
N ALA A 115 -32.09 -5.86 14.00
CA ALA A 115 -31.67 -4.49 13.69
C ALA A 115 -30.21 -4.44 13.18
N ALA A 116 -29.35 -5.36 13.60
CA ALA A 116 -27.99 -5.51 13.12
C ALA A 116 -27.88 -6.19 11.75
N SER A 117 -28.96 -6.85 11.27
CA SER A 117 -29.02 -7.49 9.95
C SER A 117 -28.99 -6.47 8.81
N ASP A 118 -28.45 -6.86 7.64
CA ASP A 118 -28.45 -6.04 6.42
C ASP A 118 -29.81 -6.01 5.70
N GLN A 119 -30.76 -6.83 6.13
CA GLN A 119 -32.11 -6.91 5.53
C GLN A 119 -32.97 -5.71 5.94
N VAL A 120 -33.29 -4.84 4.98
CA VAL A 120 -34.08 -3.63 5.22
C VAL A 120 -35.50 -3.95 5.70
N GLU A 121 -36.10 -5.02 5.18
CA GLU A 121 -37.44 -5.48 5.53
C GLU A 121 -37.57 -5.84 7.01
N TYR A 122 -36.52 -6.32 7.67
CA TYR A 122 -36.52 -6.67 9.08
C TYR A 122 -36.64 -5.43 10.01
N LYS A 123 -36.24 -4.27 9.51
CA LYS A 123 -36.25 -2.98 10.24
C LYS A 123 -37.55 -2.20 10.07
N LEU A 124 -38.44 -2.63 9.19
CA LEU A 124 -39.71 -1.95 8.99
C LEU A 124 -40.61 -2.02 10.24
N PRO A 125 -41.18 -0.90 10.71
CA PRO A 125 -42.01 -0.87 11.93
C PRO A 125 -43.19 -1.84 11.92
N ALA A 126 -43.80 -2.06 10.75
CA ALA A 126 -44.88 -3.04 10.61
C ALA A 126 -44.42 -4.48 10.83
N ASN A 127 -43.26 -4.84 10.28
CA ASN A 127 -42.70 -6.18 10.40
C ASN A 127 -42.17 -6.45 11.82
N THR A 128 -41.52 -5.47 12.45
CA THR A 128 -41.05 -5.58 13.84
C THR A 128 -42.22 -5.67 14.81
N THR A 129 -43.33 -4.98 14.57
CA THR A 129 -44.56 -5.07 15.35
C THR A 129 -45.20 -6.46 15.20
N ALA A 130 -45.35 -6.95 13.98
CA ALA A 130 -45.89 -8.29 13.71
C ALA A 130 -44.98 -9.39 14.30
N PHE A 131 -43.65 -9.25 14.17
CA PHE A 131 -42.69 -10.16 14.82
C PHE A 131 -42.90 -10.23 16.34
N LYS A 132 -43.05 -9.10 17.02
CA LYS A 132 -43.35 -9.04 18.48
C LYS A 132 -44.65 -9.74 18.80
N GLN A 133 -45.70 -9.53 17.99
CA GLN A 133 -47.01 -10.18 18.23
C GLN A 133 -46.95 -11.69 18.11
N VAL A 134 -46.14 -12.21 17.19
CA VAL A 134 -45.95 -13.66 17.01
C VAL A 134 -45.03 -14.23 18.10
N MET A 135 -43.89 -13.60 18.36
CA MET A 135 -42.85 -14.18 19.21
C MET A 135 -43.20 -14.10 20.72
N ARG A 136 -43.89 -13.06 21.17
CA ARG A 136 -44.21 -12.91 22.60
C ARG A 136 -44.99 -14.10 23.17
N PRO A 137 -46.12 -14.57 22.59
CA PRO A 137 -46.84 -15.73 23.11
C PRO A 137 -46.03 -17.03 22.97
N VAL A 138 -45.25 -17.18 21.91
CA VAL A 138 -44.37 -18.35 21.70
C VAL A 138 -43.29 -18.42 22.77
N LEU A 139 -42.61 -17.32 23.05
CA LEU A 139 -41.62 -17.23 24.13
C LEU A 139 -42.23 -17.40 25.52
N GLN A 140 -43.43 -16.85 25.75
CA GLN A 140 -44.16 -17.07 27.01
C GLN A 140 -44.43 -18.55 27.25
N HIS A 141 -44.89 -19.28 26.23
CA HIS A 141 -45.13 -20.70 26.32
C HIS A 141 -43.83 -21.48 26.53
N LEU A 142 -42.80 -21.18 25.76
CA LEU A 142 -41.49 -21.84 25.85
C LEU A 142 -40.85 -21.69 27.22
N LEU A 143 -40.81 -20.48 27.76
CA LEU A 143 -40.13 -20.18 29.03
C LEU A 143 -40.92 -20.64 30.26
N HIS A 144 -42.22 -20.97 30.11
CA HIS A 144 -43.04 -21.52 31.16
C HIS A 144 -43.26 -23.04 31.05
N ASP A 145 -42.74 -23.67 29.98
CA ASP A 145 -42.85 -25.11 29.79
C ASP A 145 -41.96 -25.85 30.81
N PRO A 146 -42.52 -26.82 31.57
CA PRO A 146 -41.76 -27.54 32.58
C PRO A 146 -40.62 -28.41 32.01
N VAL A 147 -40.77 -28.92 30.79
CA VAL A 147 -39.74 -29.75 30.16
C VAL A 147 -38.56 -28.87 29.72
N PHE A 148 -38.86 -27.70 29.17
CA PHE A 148 -37.84 -26.73 28.71
C PHE A 148 -37.08 -26.15 29.94
N THR A 149 -37.80 -25.71 30.97
CA THR A 149 -37.19 -25.16 32.19
C THR A 149 -36.39 -26.19 32.95
N ALA A 150 -36.81 -27.45 32.99
CA ALA A 150 -36.07 -28.56 33.59
C ALA A 150 -34.75 -28.86 32.85
N GLN A 151 -34.70 -28.64 31.54
CA GLN A 151 -33.48 -28.81 30.75
C GLN A 151 -32.52 -27.62 30.88
N LEU A 152 -33.04 -26.41 31.10
CA LEU A 152 -32.24 -25.22 31.36
C LEU A 152 -31.69 -25.18 32.80
N ALA A 153 -32.34 -25.81 33.78
CA ALA A 153 -31.94 -25.76 35.17
C ALA A 153 -30.52 -26.33 35.43
N PRO A 154 -30.15 -27.52 34.92
CA PRO A 154 -28.78 -28.03 35.05
C PRO A 154 -27.75 -27.14 34.37
N LEU A 155 -28.11 -26.54 33.21
CA LEU A 155 -27.29 -25.61 32.47
C LEU A 155 -27.08 -24.32 33.24
N ARG A 156 -28.14 -23.77 33.84
CA ARG A 156 -28.05 -22.59 34.70
C ARG A 156 -27.12 -22.83 35.87
N ASP A 157 -27.24 -23.99 36.55
CA ASP A 157 -26.40 -24.33 37.69
C ASP A 157 -24.95 -24.60 37.30
N GLN A 158 -24.72 -25.17 36.11
CA GLN A 158 -23.40 -25.33 35.53
C GLN A 158 -22.80 -23.98 35.13
N VAL A 159 -23.55 -23.09 34.49
CA VAL A 159 -23.14 -21.72 34.17
C VAL A 159 -22.79 -20.92 35.41
N LEU A 160 -23.57 -21.04 36.48
CA LEU A 160 -23.28 -20.39 37.76
C LEU A 160 -22.02 -20.95 38.45
N LEU A 161 -21.74 -22.25 38.29
CA LEU A 161 -20.50 -22.88 38.74
C LEU A 161 -19.30 -22.40 37.92
N GLU A 162 -19.44 -22.39 36.58
CA GLU A 162 -18.41 -21.90 35.66
C GLU A 162 -18.19 -20.38 35.81
N MET A 163 -19.26 -19.58 36.03
CA MET A 163 -19.12 -18.15 36.36
C MET A 163 -18.37 -17.96 37.69
N ARG A 164 -18.60 -18.80 38.69
CA ARG A 164 -17.84 -18.73 39.93
C ARG A 164 -16.39 -19.13 39.74
N ASP A 165 -16.13 -20.17 38.96
CA ASP A 165 -14.78 -20.62 38.64
C ASP A 165 -14.08 -19.62 37.70
N THR A 166 -14.82 -19.05 36.75
CA THR A 166 -14.34 -17.93 35.87
C THR A 166 -14.10 -16.65 36.68
N LEU A 167 -14.93 -16.34 37.70
CA LEU A 167 -14.70 -15.22 38.63
C LEU A 167 -13.45 -15.45 39.51
N ASN A 168 -13.18 -16.68 39.89
CA ASN A 168 -11.95 -17.05 40.57
C ASN A 168 -10.73 -17.04 39.63
N ASP A 169 -10.90 -17.50 38.39
CA ASP A 169 -9.91 -17.37 37.29
C ASP A 169 -9.74 -15.92 36.84
N VAL A 170 -10.80 -15.11 36.76
CA VAL A 170 -10.74 -13.66 36.47
C VAL A 170 -10.03 -12.93 37.62
N LYS A 171 -10.15 -13.37 38.86
CA LYS A 171 -9.37 -12.83 39.97
C LYS A 171 -7.88 -13.20 39.87
N GLN A 172 -7.55 -14.44 39.50
CA GLN A 172 -6.19 -14.87 39.16
C GLN A 172 -5.72 -14.35 37.79
N THR A 173 -6.63 -14.23 36.83
CA THR A 173 -6.37 -13.71 35.50
C THR A 173 -6.39 -12.18 35.49
N GLY A 174 -7.10 -11.52 36.42
CA GLY A 174 -7.03 -10.08 36.63
C GLY A 174 -5.61 -9.62 36.97
N GLU A 175 -4.92 -10.34 37.85
CA GLU A 175 -3.51 -10.10 38.15
C GLU A 175 -2.61 -10.45 36.96
N LYS A 176 -2.91 -11.52 36.20
CA LYS A 176 -2.21 -11.88 34.97
C LYS A 176 -2.55 -10.96 33.79
N THR A 177 -3.80 -10.48 33.70
CA THR A 177 -4.26 -9.56 32.66
C THR A 177 -3.71 -8.17 32.92
N GLN A 178 -3.59 -7.73 34.17
CA GLN A 178 -2.93 -6.47 34.50
C GLN A 178 -1.43 -6.53 34.17
N ALA A 179 -0.76 -7.64 34.48
CA ALA A 179 0.62 -7.87 34.07
C ALA A 179 0.75 -7.96 32.56
N SER A 180 -0.21 -8.57 31.84
CA SER A 180 -0.23 -8.64 30.38
C SER A 180 -0.53 -7.29 29.73
N VAL A 181 -1.39 -6.45 30.33
CA VAL A 181 -1.64 -5.07 29.88
C VAL A 181 -0.42 -4.20 30.12
N GLU A 182 0.23 -4.32 31.28
CA GLU A 182 1.49 -3.62 31.57
C GLU A 182 2.61 -4.07 30.62
N GLN A 183 2.68 -5.37 30.31
CA GLN A 183 3.63 -5.91 29.34
C GLN A 183 3.31 -5.46 27.90
N LEU A 184 2.03 -5.36 27.51
CA LEU A 184 1.58 -4.80 26.24
C LEU A 184 1.89 -3.30 26.15
N GLN A 185 1.65 -2.54 27.24
CA GLN A 185 2.00 -1.12 27.30
C GLN A 185 3.50 -0.91 27.17
N ALA A 186 4.32 -1.69 27.89
CA ALA A 186 5.77 -1.66 27.78
C ALA A 186 6.24 -2.03 26.36
N SER A 187 5.60 -3.00 25.71
CA SER A 187 5.89 -3.38 24.33
C SER A 187 5.52 -2.28 23.33
N VAL A 188 4.39 -1.59 23.54
CA VAL A 188 3.96 -0.44 22.73
C VAL A 188 4.92 0.75 22.91
N GLU A 189 5.33 1.03 24.14
CA GLU A 189 6.33 2.09 24.44
C GLU A 189 7.68 1.75 23.81
N GLN A 190 8.11 0.49 23.87
CA GLN A 190 9.33 0.03 23.24
C GLN A 190 9.26 0.13 21.70
N LEU A 191 8.13 -0.23 21.09
CA LEU A 191 7.89 -0.05 19.65
C LEU A 191 7.91 1.42 19.25
N GLN A 192 7.32 2.30 20.08
CA GLN A 192 7.35 3.76 19.85
C GLN A 192 8.77 4.33 19.97
N ALA A 193 9.56 3.87 20.94
CA ALA A 193 10.96 4.26 21.09
C ALA A 193 11.80 3.78 19.90
N THR A 194 11.59 2.51 19.46
CA THR A 194 12.24 1.96 18.27
C THR A 194 11.85 2.73 17.00
N LEU A 195 10.60 3.20 16.90
CA LEU A 195 10.13 4.02 15.79
C LEU A 195 10.81 5.40 15.76
N GLN A 196 11.30 5.90 16.92
CA GLN A 196 12.06 7.14 17.02
C GLN A 196 13.53 6.97 16.63
N ASP A 197 14.13 5.82 16.96
CA ASP A 197 15.52 5.51 16.61
C ASP A 197 15.67 4.10 16.00
N ILE A 198 15.29 3.99 14.74
CA ILE A 198 15.39 2.74 13.96
C ILE A 198 16.85 2.38 13.68
N SER A 199 17.77 3.34 13.72
CA SER A 199 19.18 3.11 13.39
C SER A 199 19.88 2.19 14.39
N SER A 200 19.50 2.26 15.67
CA SER A 200 20.06 1.46 16.77
C SER A 200 19.26 0.18 17.06
N ALA A 201 18.15 -0.06 16.38
CA ALA A 201 17.25 -1.17 16.66
C ALA A 201 17.89 -2.54 16.37
N SER A 202 17.67 -3.51 17.27
CA SER A 202 18.06 -4.91 17.04
C SER A 202 17.20 -5.58 15.95
N ARG A 203 17.63 -6.73 15.43
CA ARG A 203 16.86 -7.49 14.43
C ARG A 203 15.46 -7.80 14.91
N ASP A 204 15.29 -8.30 16.14
CA ASP A 204 13.98 -8.63 16.71
C ASP A 204 13.06 -7.42 16.81
N GLN A 205 13.62 -6.24 17.14
CA GLN A 205 12.87 -4.98 17.18
C GLN A 205 12.45 -4.52 15.78
N LEU A 206 13.32 -4.68 14.79
CA LEU A 206 12.99 -4.38 13.39
C LEU A 206 11.87 -5.28 12.87
N GLU A 207 11.92 -6.58 13.18
CA GLU A 207 10.88 -7.55 12.82
C GLU A 207 9.55 -7.26 13.51
N ALA A 208 9.57 -6.91 14.80
CA ALA A 208 8.37 -6.53 15.55
C ALA A 208 7.70 -5.28 14.94
N LEU A 209 8.49 -4.26 14.59
CA LEU A 209 8.00 -3.07 13.89
C LEU A 209 7.47 -3.41 12.50
N ALA A 210 8.18 -4.22 11.72
CA ALA A 210 7.77 -4.62 10.39
C ALA A 210 6.43 -5.37 10.42
N ASN A 211 6.25 -6.26 11.38
CA ASN A 211 5.00 -6.98 11.60
C ASN A 211 3.85 -6.03 11.99
N SER A 212 4.10 -4.99 12.81
CA SER A 212 3.08 -4.00 13.17
C SER A 212 2.60 -3.18 11.96
N PHE A 213 3.46 -2.96 10.97
CA PHE A 213 3.12 -2.34 9.68
C PHE A 213 2.62 -3.35 8.63
N GLN A 214 2.46 -4.63 8.99
CA GLN A 214 2.01 -5.71 8.09
C GLN A 214 2.88 -5.80 6.81
N ILE A 215 4.20 -5.73 6.98
CA ILE A 215 5.16 -5.88 5.88
C ILE A 215 5.33 -7.36 5.59
N ASP A 216 5.16 -7.75 4.33
CA ASP A 216 5.36 -9.13 3.89
C ASP A 216 6.84 -9.48 3.75
N ALA A 217 7.16 -10.78 3.88
CA ALA A 217 8.49 -11.33 3.68
C ALA A 217 9.59 -10.65 4.54
N VAL A 218 9.28 -10.37 5.81
CA VAL A 218 10.21 -9.72 6.75
C VAL A 218 11.49 -10.55 6.94
N PHE A 219 11.34 -11.88 7.00
CA PHE A 219 12.46 -12.82 7.22
C PHE A 219 13.42 -12.90 6.02
N ASP A 220 12.96 -12.54 4.82
CA ASP A 220 13.75 -12.58 3.59
C ASP A 220 14.54 -11.29 3.33
N ARG A 221 14.46 -10.30 4.24
CA ARG A 221 15.08 -8.98 4.09
C ARG A 221 16.31 -8.82 4.98
N SER A 222 17.34 -8.15 4.46
CA SER A 222 18.49 -7.76 5.27
C SER A 222 18.11 -6.69 6.33
N ASP A 223 18.90 -6.58 7.40
CA ASP A 223 18.73 -5.55 8.42
C ASP A 223 18.80 -4.13 7.83
N ALA A 224 19.65 -3.92 6.83
CA ALA A 224 19.77 -2.62 6.16
C ALA A 224 18.50 -2.26 5.38
N ASP A 225 17.92 -3.23 4.65
CA ASP A 225 16.68 -3.04 3.92
C ASP A 225 15.50 -2.80 4.86
N LEU A 226 15.44 -3.56 5.98
CA LEU A 226 14.40 -3.35 7.00
C LEU A 226 14.50 -1.97 7.63
N ARG A 227 15.71 -1.51 7.99
CA ARG A 227 15.92 -0.17 8.54
C ARG A 227 15.49 0.92 7.57
N GLN A 228 15.86 0.81 6.30
CA GLN A 228 15.47 1.78 5.28
C GLN A 228 13.95 1.82 5.09
N LEU A 229 13.32 0.65 4.96
CA LEU A 229 11.89 0.49 4.80
C LEU A 229 11.12 1.07 6.00
N LEU A 230 11.54 0.71 7.21
CA LEU A 230 10.91 1.15 8.46
C LEU A 230 11.11 2.63 8.73
N THR A 231 12.24 3.22 8.34
CA THR A 231 12.46 4.68 8.41
C THR A 231 11.45 5.44 7.56
N HIS A 232 11.15 4.93 6.36
CA HIS A 232 10.10 5.50 5.51
C HIS A 232 8.71 5.33 6.14
N LYS A 233 8.38 4.12 6.64
CA LYS A 233 7.11 3.85 7.33
C LYS A 233 6.92 4.71 8.58
N ALA A 234 7.97 4.93 9.35
CA ALA A 234 7.95 5.83 10.50
C ALA A 234 7.62 7.28 10.10
N THR A 235 8.15 7.74 8.98
CA THR A 235 7.86 9.09 8.46
C THR A 235 6.40 9.21 8.01
N GLU A 236 5.88 8.20 7.30
CA GLU A 236 4.48 8.14 6.88
C GLU A 236 3.52 8.06 8.09
N TYR A 237 3.86 7.27 9.11
CA TYR A 237 3.09 7.18 10.35
C TYR A 237 3.01 8.54 11.07
N ARG A 238 4.15 9.29 11.18
CA ARG A 238 4.15 10.62 11.78
C ARG A 238 3.29 11.60 10.99
N ALA A 239 3.35 11.54 9.66
CA ALA A 239 2.51 12.37 8.80
C ALA A 239 1.01 12.05 8.97
N LEU A 240 0.65 10.76 9.05
CA LEU A 240 -0.72 10.32 9.31
C LEU A 240 -1.21 10.80 10.69
N LYS A 241 -0.38 10.70 11.72
CA LYS A 241 -0.70 11.21 13.05
C LYS A 241 -0.98 12.71 13.03
N ALA A 242 -0.12 13.49 12.36
CA ALA A 242 -0.31 14.94 12.22
C ALA A 242 -1.63 15.30 11.49
N GLN A 243 -2.02 14.51 10.48
CA GLN A 243 -3.30 14.68 9.79
C GLN A 243 -4.49 14.42 10.71
N VAL A 244 -4.42 13.39 11.55
CA VAL A 244 -5.48 13.09 12.55
C VAL A 244 -5.55 14.19 13.60
N ASP A 245 -4.42 14.67 14.09
CA ASP A 245 -4.34 15.74 15.10
C ASP A 245 -4.90 17.08 14.59
N ALA A 246 -4.91 17.31 13.27
CA ALA A 246 -5.44 18.52 12.63
C ALA A 246 -6.97 18.51 12.40
N ILE A 247 -7.67 17.38 12.60
CA ILE A 247 -9.13 17.27 12.38
C ILE A 247 -9.97 18.28 13.19
N PRO A 248 -9.66 18.59 14.47
CA PRO A 248 -10.47 19.53 15.25
C PRO A 248 -10.60 20.94 14.65
N ASP A 249 -9.59 21.44 13.93
CA ASP A 249 -9.59 22.79 13.37
C ASP A 249 -10.55 22.91 12.17
N SER A 250 -10.68 21.86 11.38
CA SER A 250 -11.61 21.81 10.25
C SER A 250 -13.07 21.77 10.71
N MET A 251 -13.37 21.03 11.77
CA MET A 251 -14.71 20.98 12.40
C MET A 251 -15.17 22.35 12.90
N LYS A 252 -14.25 23.20 13.36
CA LYS A 252 -14.55 24.56 13.80
C LYS A 252 -15.03 25.46 12.67
N ARG A 253 -14.43 25.35 11.48
CA ARG A 253 -14.85 26.10 10.29
C ARG A 253 -16.27 25.74 9.90
N LEU A 254 -16.61 24.45 9.86
CA LEU A 254 -17.95 23.95 9.54
C LEU A 254 -18.99 24.46 10.56
N SER A 255 -18.66 24.43 11.86
CA SER A 255 -19.51 24.95 12.92
C SER A 255 -19.80 26.46 12.74
N ASN A 256 -18.78 27.25 12.37
CA ASN A 256 -18.96 28.68 12.12
C ASN A 256 -19.88 28.96 10.92
N LEU A 257 -19.73 28.21 9.82
CA LEU A 257 -20.58 28.34 8.65
C LEU A 257 -22.03 27.99 8.96
N LYS A 258 -22.28 26.91 9.72
CA LYS A 258 -23.62 26.52 10.17
C LYS A 258 -24.26 27.58 11.08
N SER A 259 -23.47 28.19 11.96
CA SER A 259 -23.93 29.30 12.81
C SER A 259 -24.30 30.53 11.96
N ALA A 260 -23.48 30.90 10.98
CA ALA A 260 -23.77 32.02 10.08
C ALA A 260 -25.06 31.78 9.26
N ALA A 261 -25.28 30.54 8.80
CA ALA A 261 -26.53 30.18 8.11
C ALA A 261 -27.75 30.30 9.03
N GLN A 262 -27.66 29.92 10.30
CA GLN A 262 -28.70 30.09 11.29
C GLN A 262 -29.03 31.59 11.52
N ASP A 263 -28.01 32.45 11.58
CA ASP A 263 -28.16 33.90 11.70
C ASP A 263 -28.83 34.50 10.45
N ALA A 264 -28.48 34.01 9.25
CA ALA A 264 -29.15 34.44 8.01
C ALA A 264 -30.64 34.02 7.97
N ILE A 265 -30.96 32.79 8.43
CA ILE A 265 -32.35 32.34 8.60
C ILE A 265 -33.13 33.30 9.54
N ALA A 266 -32.51 33.67 10.67
CA ALA A 266 -33.15 34.57 11.63
C ALA A 266 -33.45 35.97 11.05
N ARG A 267 -32.67 36.42 10.05
CA ARG A 267 -32.87 37.67 9.32
C ARG A 267 -33.79 37.55 8.09
N VAL A 268 -34.23 36.31 7.78
CA VAL A 268 -35.03 35.98 6.59
C VAL A 268 -34.28 36.32 5.28
N ASP A 269 -32.95 36.23 5.30
CA ASP A 269 -32.11 36.43 4.13
C ASP A 269 -31.89 35.08 3.42
N LEU A 270 -32.86 34.73 2.55
CA LEU A 270 -32.89 33.41 1.91
C LEU A 270 -31.75 33.20 0.89
N ASP A 271 -31.32 34.28 0.24
CA ASP A 271 -30.18 34.19 -0.71
C ASP A 271 -28.88 33.93 0.03
N GLU A 272 -28.65 34.58 1.17
CA GLU A 272 -27.50 34.32 2.03
C GLU A 272 -27.54 32.93 2.65
N VAL A 273 -28.72 32.43 3.03
CA VAL A 273 -28.92 31.04 3.50
C VAL A 273 -28.48 30.06 2.44
N GLU A 274 -28.91 30.21 1.17
CA GLU A 274 -28.56 29.31 0.08
C GLU A 274 -27.04 29.32 -0.18
N ASN A 275 -26.43 30.50 -0.22
CA ASN A 275 -24.98 30.65 -0.39
C ASN A 275 -24.20 29.97 0.73
N LEU A 276 -24.58 30.18 1.99
CA LEU A 276 -23.93 29.58 3.15
C LEU A 276 -24.16 28.07 3.21
N MET A 277 -25.35 27.57 2.87
CA MET A 277 -25.63 26.14 2.84
C MET A 277 -24.87 25.43 1.71
N THR A 278 -24.68 26.08 0.57
CA THR A 278 -23.81 25.58 -0.51
C THR A 278 -22.38 25.45 0.02
N LEU A 279 -21.85 26.47 0.69
CA LEU A 279 -20.51 26.47 1.25
C LEU A 279 -20.36 25.43 2.40
N VAL A 280 -21.41 25.21 3.20
CA VAL A 280 -21.48 24.14 4.20
C VAL A 280 -21.35 22.78 3.50
N HIS A 281 -22.13 22.54 2.44
CA HIS A 281 -22.11 21.29 1.70
C HIS A 281 -20.75 21.00 1.07
N GLU A 282 -20.15 21.99 0.40
CA GLU A 282 -18.78 21.87 -0.14
C GLU A 282 -17.74 21.57 0.95
N THR A 283 -17.87 22.23 2.11
CA THR A 283 -16.98 22.02 3.25
C THR A 283 -17.15 20.62 3.85
N GLU A 284 -18.39 20.11 3.94
CA GLU A 284 -18.68 18.74 4.40
C GLU A 284 -18.07 17.69 3.46
N LEU A 285 -18.14 17.91 2.14
CA LEU A 285 -17.53 17.03 1.14
C LEU A 285 -15.99 17.06 1.23
N ASP A 286 -15.38 18.23 1.40
CA ASP A 286 -13.94 18.35 1.59
C ASP A 286 -13.47 17.65 2.86
N GLU A 287 -14.21 17.76 3.97
CA GLU A 287 -13.87 17.06 5.21
C GLU A 287 -14.06 15.54 5.08
N ALA A 288 -15.09 15.09 4.36
CA ALA A 288 -15.28 13.68 4.04
C ALA A 288 -14.12 13.15 3.17
N ALA A 289 -13.67 13.92 2.18
CA ALA A 289 -12.54 13.58 1.33
C ALA A 289 -11.23 13.50 2.13
N LYS A 290 -10.95 14.46 3.02
CA LYS A 290 -9.79 14.40 3.93
C LYS A 290 -9.81 13.15 4.82
N SER A 291 -10.98 12.82 5.36
CA SER A 291 -11.16 11.58 6.13
C SER A 291 -10.87 10.33 5.31
N ALA A 292 -11.31 10.31 4.04
CA ALA A 292 -11.02 9.21 3.12
C ALA A 292 -9.52 9.14 2.77
N GLU A 293 -8.84 10.27 2.59
CA GLU A 293 -7.38 10.34 2.39
C GLU A 293 -6.60 9.80 3.59
N ILE A 294 -7.00 10.16 4.81
CA ILE A 294 -6.40 9.63 6.05
C ILE A 294 -6.57 8.11 6.11
N ARG A 295 -7.77 7.60 5.79
CA ARG A 295 -8.04 6.16 5.74
C ARG A 295 -7.25 5.46 4.63
N ALA A 296 -7.10 6.09 3.47
CA ALA A 296 -6.27 5.58 2.37
C ALA A 296 -4.79 5.51 2.76
N ASN A 297 -4.26 6.54 3.40
CA ASN A 297 -2.88 6.56 3.92
C ASN A 297 -2.67 5.45 4.96
N ASN A 298 -3.64 5.25 5.88
CA ASN A 298 -3.60 4.13 6.82
C ASN A 298 -3.66 2.76 6.12
N ALA A 299 -4.48 2.62 5.08
CA ALA A 299 -4.52 1.41 4.28
C ALA A 299 -3.19 1.14 3.57
N LEU A 300 -2.53 2.17 3.03
CA LEU A 300 -1.20 2.07 2.42
C LEU A 300 -0.12 1.69 3.45
N LEU A 301 -0.17 2.27 4.66
CA LEU A 301 0.73 1.86 5.75
C LEU A 301 0.63 0.36 6.04
N ARG A 302 -0.57 -0.21 5.95
CA ARG A 302 -0.87 -1.63 6.15
C ARG A 302 -0.71 -2.49 4.89
N GLY A 303 -0.15 -1.94 3.79
CA GLY A 303 0.02 -2.65 2.53
C GLY A 303 -1.28 -2.90 1.73
N LYS A 304 -2.43 -2.37 2.17
CA LYS A 304 -3.74 -2.60 1.53
C LYS A 304 -4.01 -1.59 0.41
N VAL A 305 -3.31 -1.75 -0.69
CA VAL A 305 -3.35 -0.83 -1.85
C VAL A 305 -4.74 -0.73 -2.46
N ASP A 306 -5.44 -1.85 -2.66
CA ASP A 306 -6.79 -1.88 -3.25
C ASP A 306 -7.81 -1.11 -2.41
N GLN A 307 -7.70 -1.21 -1.08
CA GLN A 307 -8.53 -0.44 -0.16
C GLN A 307 -8.25 1.05 -0.27
N ALA A 308 -6.98 1.45 -0.36
CA ALA A 308 -6.61 2.85 -0.55
C ALA A 308 -7.13 3.39 -1.89
N TYR A 309 -6.96 2.63 -2.97
CA TYR A 309 -7.48 2.96 -4.29
C TYR A 309 -8.99 3.21 -4.26
N SER A 310 -9.76 2.28 -3.68
CA SER A 310 -11.23 2.39 -3.61
C SER A 310 -11.67 3.61 -2.80
N LEU A 311 -11.01 3.90 -1.67
CA LEU A 311 -11.29 5.08 -0.84
C LEU A 311 -11.03 6.39 -1.59
N LEU A 312 -9.92 6.49 -2.31
CA LEU A 312 -9.56 7.69 -3.09
C LEU A 312 -10.49 7.89 -4.29
N CYS A 313 -10.89 6.80 -4.97
CA CYS A 313 -11.88 6.88 -6.04
C CYS A 313 -13.23 7.38 -5.52
N ALA A 314 -13.77 6.79 -4.47
CA ALA A 314 -15.03 7.19 -3.88
C ALA A 314 -15.02 8.65 -3.38
N ALA A 315 -13.91 9.08 -2.77
CA ALA A 315 -13.73 10.47 -2.35
C ALA A 315 -13.74 11.44 -3.53
N ALA A 316 -13.10 11.10 -4.65
CA ALA A 316 -13.16 11.94 -5.86
C ALA A 316 -14.58 12.01 -6.43
N ASP A 317 -15.23 10.86 -6.56
CA ASP A 317 -16.55 10.75 -7.22
C ASP A 317 -17.66 11.47 -6.45
N SER A 318 -17.52 11.68 -5.14
CA SER A 318 -18.47 12.43 -4.33
C SER A 318 -18.63 13.90 -4.76
N PHE A 319 -17.66 14.45 -5.50
CA PHE A 319 -17.72 15.83 -6.01
C PHE A 319 -18.42 15.98 -7.37
N ALA A 320 -18.71 14.88 -8.07
CA ALA A 320 -19.32 14.91 -9.40
C ALA A 320 -20.63 15.71 -9.48
N PRO A 321 -21.52 15.75 -8.45
CA PRO A 321 -22.73 16.55 -8.47
C PRO A 321 -22.46 18.07 -8.43
N ILE A 322 -21.33 18.52 -7.88
CA ILE A 322 -20.96 19.94 -7.79
C ILE A 322 -20.23 20.38 -9.06
N ASP A 323 -19.20 19.65 -9.45
CA ASP A 323 -18.44 19.88 -10.68
C ASP A 323 -18.10 18.54 -11.35
N PRO A 324 -18.61 18.28 -12.55
CA PRO A 324 -18.34 17.03 -13.28
C PRO A 324 -16.84 16.77 -13.56
N LEU A 325 -15.99 17.80 -13.56
CA LEU A 325 -14.55 17.67 -13.78
C LEU A 325 -13.76 17.48 -12.47
N GLU A 326 -14.33 17.79 -11.32
CA GLU A 326 -13.65 17.71 -10.03
C GLU A 326 -13.14 16.29 -9.69
N PRO A 327 -13.86 15.20 -9.98
CA PRO A 327 -13.34 13.86 -9.82
C PRO A 327 -12.05 13.62 -10.61
N ALA A 328 -11.97 14.12 -11.84
CA ALA A 328 -10.77 14.02 -12.65
C ALA A 328 -9.62 14.86 -12.09
N ARG A 329 -9.90 16.10 -11.66
CA ARG A 329 -8.89 16.97 -11.04
C ARG A 329 -8.29 16.33 -9.79
N ARG A 330 -9.12 15.84 -8.86
CA ARG A 330 -8.66 15.20 -7.62
C ARG A 330 -7.83 13.95 -7.89
N ARG A 331 -8.26 13.08 -8.80
CA ARG A 331 -7.52 11.86 -9.13
C ARG A 331 -6.20 12.17 -9.82
N ILE A 332 -6.17 13.08 -10.78
CA ILE A 332 -4.97 13.40 -11.57
C ILE A 332 -3.97 14.23 -10.76
N LEU A 333 -4.43 15.29 -10.07
CA LEU A 333 -3.53 16.25 -9.44
C LEU A 333 -3.14 15.88 -8.00
N HIS A 334 -3.97 15.08 -7.30
CA HIS A 334 -3.74 14.79 -5.89
C HIS A 334 -3.61 13.29 -5.61
N TYR A 335 -4.58 12.47 -5.97
CA TYR A 335 -4.65 11.07 -5.52
C TYR A 335 -3.67 10.15 -6.23
N PHE A 336 -3.36 10.43 -7.49
CA PHE A 336 -2.27 9.78 -8.20
C PHE A 336 -0.97 9.83 -7.40
N ALA A 337 -0.61 11.01 -6.89
CA ALA A 337 0.66 11.21 -6.18
C ALA A 337 0.76 10.37 -4.89
N ILE A 338 -0.36 10.11 -4.21
CA ILE A 338 -0.41 9.28 -3.00
C ILE A 338 0.00 7.84 -3.34
N LEU A 339 -0.67 7.22 -4.32
CA LEU A 339 -0.39 5.86 -4.76
C LEU A 339 1.00 5.74 -5.42
N TRP A 340 1.35 6.71 -6.27
CA TRP A 340 2.63 6.71 -6.98
C TRP A 340 3.83 6.81 -6.05
N LYS A 341 3.81 7.72 -5.07
CA LYS A 341 4.88 7.85 -4.07
C LYS A 341 5.04 6.57 -3.25
N HIS A 342 3.92 5.97 -2.84
CA HIS A 342 3.94 4.68 -2.15
C HIS A 342 4.57 3.59 -3.03
N GLY A 343 4.14 3.50 -4.29
CA GLY A 343 4.68 2.53 -5.25
C GLY A 343 6.16 2.74 -5.58
N LEU A 344 6.65 3.97 -5.61
CA LEU A 344 8.07 4.24 -5.77
C LEU A 344 8.91 3.70 -4.62
N ARG A 345 8.40 3.77 -3.39
CA ARG A 345 9.12 3.34 -2.17
C ARG A 345 9.05 1.83 -1.95
N TYR A 346 7.87 1.26 -2.11
CA TYR A 346 7.60 -0.11 -1.67
C TYR A 346 7.33 -1.09 -2.82
N GLY A 347 7.11 -0.60 -4.03
CA GLY A 347 6.78 -1.44 -5.19
C GLY A 347 5.35 -1.99 -5.13
N GLY A 348 5.19 -3.25 -5.49
CA GLY A 348 3.93 -3.97 -5.44
C GLY A 348 2.83 -3.41 -6.34
N ALA A 349 1.58 -3.52 -5.90
CA ALA A 349 0.39 -3.11 -6.65
C ALA A 349 0.18 -1.59 -6.75
N ALA A 350 0.96 -0.77 -6.01
CA ALA A 350 0.67 0.67 -5.90
C ALA A 350 1.02 1.47 -7.18
N LEU A 351 2.05 1.07 -7.94
CA LEU A 351 2.32 1.69 -9.25
C LEU A 351 1.23 1.35 -10.30
N PRO A 352 0.77 0.09 -10.44
CA PRO A 352 -0.43 -0.22 -11.21
C PRO A 352 -1.67 0.55 -10.76
N ALA A 353 -1.93 0.63 -9.45
CA ALA A 353 -3.07 1.38 -8.92
C ALA A 353 -2.98 2.89 -9.24
N ALA A 354 -1.78 3.48 -9.20
CA ALA A 354 -1.56 4.86 -9.61
C ALA A 354 -1.87 5.09 -11.09
N GLU A 355 -1.55 4.14 -11.96
CA GLU A 355 -1.92 4.20 -13.38
C GLU A 355 -3.44 4.06 -13.54
N GLN A 356 -4.05 3.08 -12.89
CA GLN A 356 -5.48 2.77 -12.99
C GLN A 356 -6.39 3.90 -12.48
N ILE A 357 -5.96 4.68 -11.47
CA ILE A 357 -6.81 5.75 -10.90
C ILE A 357 -7.05 6.90 -11.91
N ILE A 358 -6.17 7.06 -12.91
CA ILE A 358 -6.25 8.12 -13.90
C ILE A 358 -6.56 7.64 -15.32
N SER A 359 -6.14 6.44 -15.72
CA SER A 359 -6.29 5.93 -17.08
C SER A 359 -7.73 6.00 -17.63
N PRO A 360 -8.78 5.60 -16.89
CA PRO A 360 -10.15 5.67 -17.38
C PRO A 360 -10.67 7.10 -17.63
N LEU A 361 -9.99 8.11 -17.07
CA LEU A 361 -10.37 9.52 -17.19
C LEU A 361 -9.80 10.18 -18.46
N LEU A 362 -8.76 9.60 -19.05
CA LEU A 362 -8.03 10.17 -20.18
C LEU A 362 -8.79 9.92 -21.50
N THR A 363 -9.94 10.56 -21.63
CA THR A 363 -10.84 10.46 -22.78
C THR A 363 -10.79 11.72 -23.63
N ASP A 364 -11.29 11.63 -24.87
CA ASP A 364 -11.45 12.79 -25.74
C ASP A 364 -12.37 13.85 -25.13
N THR A 365 -13.35 13.43 -24.32
CA THR A 365 -14.24 14.33 -23.58
C THR A 365 -13.47 15.18 -22.57
N LEU A 366 -12.57 14.56 -21.77
CA LEU A 366 -11.72 15.33 -20.86
C LEU A 366 -10.76 16.23 -21.63
N LYS A 367 -10.15 15.73 -22.70
CA LYS A 367 -9.24 16.52 -23.55
C LYS A 367 -9.92 17.75 -24.16
N ALA A 368 -11.19 17.62 -24.53
CA ALA A 368 -11.98 18.74 -25.06
C ALA A 368 -12.40 19.73 -23.96
N ALA A 369 -12.77 19.26 -22.77
CA ALA A 369 -13.23 20.07 -21.65
C ALA A 369 -12.08 20.79 -20.93
N ASP A 370 -10.97 20.09 -20.67
CA ASP A 370 -9.77 20.62 -20.00
C ASP A 370 -8.51 19.98 -20.60
N PRO A 371 -7.96 20.56 -21.69
CA PRO A 371 -6.78 20.03 -22.36
C PRO A 371 -5.58 19.91 -21.44
N TRP A 372 -5.37 20.90 -20.55
CA TRP A 372 -4.23 20.92 -19.64
C TRP A 372 -4.33 19.78 -18.61
N LEU A 373 -5.51 19.58 -18.00
CA LEU A 373 -5.75 18.49 -17.05
C LEU A 373 -5.54 17.12 -17.73
N SER A 374 -6.01 16.97 -18.98
CA SER A 374 -5.79 15.76 -19.76
C SER A 374 -4.29 15.51 -19.99
N ALA A 375 -3.54 16.54 -20.35
CA ALA A 375 -2.08 16.44 -20.56
C ALA A 375 -1.31 16.16 -19.25
N ALA A 376 -1.70 16.77 -18.16
CA ALA A 376 -1.18 16.47 -16.82
C ALA A 376 -1.43 15.00 -16.43
N GLY A 377 -2.63 14.49 -16.74
CA GLY A 377 -2.98 13.09 -16.54
C GLY A 377 -2.15 12.15 -17.42
N GLN A 378 -1.93 12.47 -18.70
CA GLN A 378 -1.07 11.69 -19.58
C GLN A 378 0.37 11.66 -19.08
N ASN A 379 0.92 12.79 -18.62
CA ASN A 379 2.26 12.86 -18.03
C ASN A 379 2.36 12.01 -16.75
N SER A 380 1.35 12.05 -15.90
CA SER A 380 1.28 11.25 -14.66
C SER A 380 1.19 9.74 -14.96
N ARG A 381 0.33 9.36 -15.90
CA ARG A 381 0.24 7.98 -16.41
C ARG A 381 1.57 7.48 -16.96
N ALA A 382 2.22 8.30 -17.77
CA ALA A 382 3.52 7.97 -18.34
C ALA A 382 4.59 7.73 -17.27
N ASN A 383 4.62 8.55 -16.22
CA ASN A 383 5.52 8.35 -15.07
C ASN A 383 5.24 7.02 -14.34
N ALA A 384 3.96 6.66 -14.13
CA ALA A 384 3.61 5.38 -13.51
C ALA A 384 4.05 4.19 -14.38
N LEU A 385 3.74 4.22 -15.68
CA LEU A 385 4.12 3.18 -16.64
C LEU A 385 5.66 3.05 -16.77
N ALA A 386 6.39 4.17 -16.83
CA ALA A 386 7.86 4.15 -16.88
C ALA A 386 8.46 3.48 -15.66
N ASN A 387 7.98 3.82 -14.45
CA ASN A 387 8.46 3.21 -13.21
C ASN A 387 8.07 1.73 -13.08
N GLN A 388 6.90 1.33 -13.55
CA GLN A 388 6.52 -0.09 -13.66
C GLN A 388 7.43 -0.81 -14.66
N GLY A 389 7.64 -0.20 -15.83
CA GLY A 389 8.49 -0.74 -16.88
C GLY A 389 9.93 -0.97 -16.42
N ILE A 390 10.51 -0.02 -15.67
CA ILE A 390 11.86 -0.16 -15.12
C ILE A 390 11.97 -1.34 -14.15
N ARG A 391 10.93 -1.60 -13.37
CA ARG A 391 10.88 -2.67 -12.34
C ARG A 391 10.39 -4.01 -12.88
N THR A 392 9.92 -4.06 -14.10
CA THR A 392 9.44 -5.29 -14.75
C THR A 392 10.50 -5.78 -15.74
N GLU A 393 10.88 -7.04 -15.63
CA GLU A 393 11.87 -7.64 -16.50
C GLU A 393 11.31 -8.03 -17.87
N GLY A 394 12.20 -8.25 -18.83
CA GLY A 394 11.91 -8.79 -20.15
C GLY A 394 11.01 -7.92 -21.03
N ALA A 395 10.32 -8.58 -21.97
CA ALA A 395 9.49 -7.91 -22.97
C ALA A 395 8.33 -7.09 -22.40
N LYS A 396 7.75 -7.53 -21.27
CA LYS A 396 6.66 -6.81 -20.61
C LYS A 396 7.13 -5.45 -20.09
N GLY A 397 8.32 -5.39 -19.46
CA GLY A 397 8.89 -4.11 -19.01
C GLY A 397 9.20 -3.17 -20.16
N THR A 398 9.73 -3.69 -21.27
CA THR A 398 10.00 -2.90 -22.48
C THR A 398 8.70 -2.39 -23.12
N ALA A 399 7.62 -3.16 -23.11
CA ALA A 399 6.31 -2.72 -23.60
C ALA A 399 5.74 -1.57 -22.75
N LEU A 400 5.78 -1.67 -21.42
CA LEU A 400 5.35 -0.60 -20.50
C LEU A 400 6.14 0.71 -20.74
N LEU A 401 7.44 0.61 -21.01
CA LEU A 401 8.26 1.78 -21.37
C LEU A 401 7.81 2.39 -22.70
N GLY A 402 7.41 1.58 -23.69
CA GLY A 402 6.84 2.05 -24.96
C GLY A 402 5.50 2.78 -24.77
N GLU A 403 4.63 2.25 -23.90
CA GLU A 403 3.38 2.93 -23.53
C GLU A 403 3.65 4.25 -22.81
N ALA A 404 4.65 4.31 -21.93
CA ALA A 404 5.07 5.55 -21.27
C ALA A 404 5.53 6.60 -22.29
N VAL A 405 6.35 6.21 -23.27
CA VAL A 405 6.78 7.09 -24.37
C VAL A 405 5.58 7.66 -25.14
N THR A 406 4.60 6.82 -25.45
CA THR A 406 3.37 7.25 -26.13
C THR A 406 2.58 8.26 -25.29
N ALA A 407 2.42 8.01 -24.00
CA ALA A 407 1.70 8.90 -23.11
C ALA A 407 2.42 10.24 -22.88
N PHE A 408 3.77 10.25 -22.76
CA PHE A 408 4.52 11.51 -22.72
C PHE A 408 4.37 12.33 -24.00
N ARG A 409 4.41 11.69 -25.17
CA ARG A 409 4.18 12.38 -26.45
C ARG A 409 2.78 12.99 -26.52
N ALA A 410 1.75 12.26 -26.05
CA ALA A 410 0.40 12.78 -25.97
C ALA A 410 0.28 14.00 -25.01
N ALA A 411 1.00 13.99 -23.90
CA ALA A 411 1.08 15.15 -23.01
C ALA A 411 1.71 16.37 -23.70
N LEU A 412 2.77 16.16 -24.49
CA LEU A 412 3.51 17.20 -25.20
C LEU A 412 2.75 17.82 -26.40
N GLU A 413 1.63 17.21 -26.83
CA GLU A 413 0.72 17.85 -27.81
C GLU A 413 0.05 19.11 -27.23
N VAL A 414 -0.11 19.18 -25.90
CA VAL A 414 -0.76 20.28 -25.20
C VAL A 414 0.26 21.10 -24.38
N ILE A 415 1.16 20.42 -23.66
CA ILE A 415 2.21 21.08 -22.89
C ILE A 415 3.28 21.54 -23.87
N THR A 416 3.15 22.78 -24.37
CA THR A 416 4.08 23.34 -25.31
C THR A 416 5.19 24.14 -24.62
N ARG A 417 6.32 24.33 -25.34
CA ARG A 417 7.39 25.18 -24.85
C ARG A 417 6.97 26.64 -24.69
N ALA A 418 6.06 27.10 -25.57
CA ALA A 418 5.61 28.49 -25.58
C ALA A 418 4.71 28.79 -24.38
N ASP A 419 3.76 27.89 -24.05
CA ASP A 419 2.73 28.12 -23.05
C ASP A 419 3.16 27.67 -21.65
N HIS A 420 3.91 26.55 -21.56
CA HIS A 420 4.28 25.90 -20.31
C HIS A 420 5.75 25.44 -20.32
N PRO A 421 6.73 26.36 -20.44
CA PRO A 421 8.14 26.00 -20.69
C PRO A 421 8.72 25.02 -19.67
N LEU A 422 8.48 25.22 -18.38
CA LEU A 422 9.03 24.36 -17.33
C LEU A 422 8.38 22.95 -17.33
N HIS A 423 7.06 22.87 -17.47
CA HIS A 423 6.38 21.58 -17.57
C HIS A 423 6.77 20.84 -18.85
N TRP A 424 6.95 21.58 -19.95
CA TRP A 424 7.44 21.03 -21.20
C TRP A 424 8.83 20.42 -21.05
N ALA A 425 9.78 21.15 -20.48
CA ALA A 425 11.15 20.68 -20.27
C ALA A 425 11.20 19.47 -19.31
N MET A 426 10.43 19.50 -18.25
CA MET A 426 10.29 18.36 -17.32
C MET A 426 9.70 17.13 -18.03
N THR A 427 8.65 17.32 -18.85
CA THR A 427 8.04 16.22 -19.63
C THR A 427 9.01 15.69 -20.68
N GLN A 428 9.79 16.55 -21.35
CA GLN A 428 10.87 16.15 -22.26
C GLN A 428 11.93 15.31 -21.53
N ASN A 429 12.41 15.76 -20.37
CA ASN A 429 13.36 15.00 -19.57
C ASN A 429 12.83 13.60 -19.19
N ASN A 430 11.56 13.50 -18.82
CA ASN A 430 10.92 12.23 -18.45
C ASN A 430 10.70 11.32 -19.67
N LEU A 431 10.30 11.88 -20.82
CA LEU A 431 10.23 11.18 -22.10
C LEU A 431 11.60 10.59 -22.48
N ALA A 432 12.65 11.40 -22.35
CA ALA A 432 14.01 10.96 -22.64
C ALA A 432 14.48 9.83 -21.71
N ASN A 433 14.11 9.88 -20.42
CA ASN A 433 14.34 8.78 -19.48
C ASN A 433 13.65 7.48 -19.92
N ALA A 434 12.38 7.57 -20.35
CA ALA A 434 11.62 6.41 -20.82
C ALA A 434 12.24 5.83 -22.11
N LEU A 435 12.59 6.67 -23.09
CA LEU A 435 13.27 6.30 -24.33
C LEU A 435 14.63 5.63 -24.06
N ARG A 436 15.44 6.20 -23.16
CA ARG A 436 16.73 5.62 -22.78
C ARG A 436 16.55 4.22 -22.18
N ASN A 437 15.64 4.07 -21.20
CA ASN A 437 15.40 2.78 -20.57
C ASN A 437 14.83 1.74 -21.55
N GLN A 438 13.94 2.15 -22.46
CA GLN A 438 13.44 1.29 -23.53
C GLN A 438 14.56 0.91 -24.50
N GLY A 439 15.36 1.90 -24.91
CA GLY A 439 16.49 1.69 -25.81
C GLY A 439 17.55 0.77 -25.22
N SER A 440 17.91 0.95 -23.94
CA SER A 440 18.90 0.10 -23.25
C SER A 440 18.46 -1.36 -23.10
N ARG A 441 17.15 -1.62 -23.02
CA ARG A 441 16.57 -2.99 -22.93
C ARG A 441 16.23 -3.60 -24.29
N THR A 442 16.23 -2.80 -25.35
CA THR A 442 15.96 -3.28 -26.70
C THR A 442 17.25 -3.77 -27.34
N GLU A 443 17.30 -5.05 -27.68
CA GLU A 443 18.50 -5.67 -28.27
C GLU A 443 18.74 -5.23 -29.73
N GLY A 444 19.98 -5.30 -30.17
CA GLY A 444 20.40 -5.07 -31.54
C GLY A 444 20.17 -3.66 -32.05
N ALA A 445 20.02 -3.55 -33.36
CA ALA A 445 19.92 -2.28 -34.09
C ALA A 445 18.69 -1.42 -33.77
N LYS A 446 17.65 -2.01 -33.12
CA LYS A 446 16.41 -1.28 -32.77
C LYS A 446 16.57 -0.39 -31.53
N GLY A 447 17.48 -0.70 -30.64
CA GLY A 447 17.70 0.06 -29.39
C GLY A 447 18.47 1.36 -29.63
N THR A 448 19.43 1.37 -30.57
CA THR A 448 20.30 2.54 -30.82
C THR A 448 19.52 3.80 -31.24
N PRO A 449 18.52 3.74 -32.16
CA PRO A 449 17.70 4.91 -32.48
C PRO A 449 16.96 5.51 -31.30
N LEU A 450 16.44 4.68 -30.37
CA LEU A 450 15.77 5.13 -29.16
C LEU A 450 16.72 5.90 -28.23
N LEU A 451 17.97 5.44 -28.10
CA LEU A 451 19.02 6.15 -27.37
C LEU A 451 19.36 7.48 -28.01
N GLY A 452 19.44 7.54 -29.36
CA GLY A 452 19.65 8.78 -30.11
C GLY A 452 18.50 9.77 -29.92
N GLU A 453 17.25 9.30 -29.95
CA GLU A 453 16.08 10.12 -29.66
C GLU A 453 16.10 10.64 -28.20
N ALA A 454 16.48 9.81 -27.23
CA ALA A 454 16.65 10.23 -25.86
C ALA A 454 17.66 11.38 -25.72
N VAL A 455 18.83 11.26 -26.35
CA VAL A 455 19.86 12.32 -26.37
C VAL A 455 19.32 13.63 -26.97
N THR A 456 18.60 13.56 -28.10
CA THR A 456 17.99 14.74 -28.73
C THR A 456 16.94 15.38 -27.81
N THR A 457 16.12 14.55 -27.14
CA THR A 457 15.05 14.98 -26.23
C THR A 457 15.60 15.64 -24.96
N TYR A 458 16.69 15.12 -24.39
CA TYR A 458 17.38 15.79 -23.26
C TYR A 458 17.97 17.14 -23.67
N ARG A 459 18.59 17.24 -24.88
CA ARG A 459 19.10 18.52 -25.40
C ARG A 459 17.98 19.53 -25.54
N ALA A 460 16.81 19.12 -26.02
CA ALA A 460 15.65 19.99 -26.08
C ALA A 460 15.22 20.49 -24.66
N ALA A 461 15.19 19.63 -23.68
CA ALA A 461 14.88 20.03 -22.29
C ALA A 461 15.89 21.08 -21.76
N LEU A 462 17.18 20.95 -22.09
CA LEU A 462 18.25 21.88 -21.70
C LEU A 462 18.12 23.27 -22.31
N GLU A 463 17.32 23.44 -23.36
CA GLU A 463 17.03 24.78 -23.92
C GLU A 463 16.16 25.64 -22.97
N VAL A 464 15.48 25.01 -22.00
CA VAL A 464 14.66 25.65 -20.97
C VAL A 464 15.29 25.50 -19.58
N HIS A 465 15.71 24.28 -19.22
CA HIS A 465 16.49 24.06 -18.01
C HIS A 465 17.88 24.64 -18.20
N THR A 466 18.04 25.95 -17.99
CA THR A 466 19.35 26.59 -18.10
C THR A 466 20.08 26.56 -16.76
N ARG A 467 21.41 26.63 -16.80
CA ARG A 467 22.21 26.70 -15.59
C ARG A 467 21.93 27.97 -14.77
N ALA A 468 21.59 29.05 -15.45
CA ALA A 468 21.34 30.35 -14.82
C ALA A 468 19.99 30.37 -14.09
N ASP A 469 18.92 29.86 -14.73
CA ASP A 469 17.56 30.01 -14.22
C ASP A 469 17.11 28.80 -13.38
N HIS A 470 17.57 27.58 -13.78
CA HIS A 470 17.14 26.30 -13.16
C HIS A 470 18.34 25.38 -12.91
N PRO A 471 19.31 25.77 -12.06
CA PRO A 471 20.60 25.08 -11.93
C PRO A 471 20.46 23.59 -11.55
N LEU A 472 19.55 23.23 -10.66
CA LEU A 472 19.37 21.84 -10.24
C LEU A 472 18.72 20.97 -11.32
N ASP A 473 17.70 21.49 -12.02
CA ASP A 473 17.05 20.78 -13.13
C ASP A 473 18.01 20.65 -14.32
N TRP A 474 18.82 21.71 -14.57
CA TRP A 474 19.87 21.66 -15.56
C TRP A 474 20.90 20.57 -15.23
N ALA A 475 21.41 20.52 -14.01
CA ALA A 475 22.39 19.53 -13.59
C ALA A 475 21.81 18.09 -13.59
N MET A 476 20.54 17.93 -13.27
CA MET A 476 19.81 16.68 -13.39
C MET A 476 19.72 16.24 -14.84
N THR A 477 19.31 17.14 -15.72
CA THR A 477 19.17 16.87 -17.17
C THR A 477 20.52 16.60 -17.82
N GLN A 478 21.59 17.32 -17.42
CA GLN A 478 22.96 17.06 -17.88
C GLN A 478 23.45 15.66 -17.46
N ASN A 479 23.21 15.25 -16.19
CA ASN A 479 23.55 13.92 -15.74
C ASN A 479 22.78 12.82 -16.52
N ASN A 480 21.50 13.05 -16.83
CA ASN A 480 20.67 12.10 -17.56
C ASN A 480 21.09 12.02 -19.05
N LEU A 481 21.39 13.16 -19.67
CA LEU A 481 21.97 13.25 -21.03
C LEU A 481 23.29 12.48 -21.10
N ALA A 482 24.18 12.70 -20.13
CA ALA A 482 25.47 12.02 -20.06
C ALA A 482 25.30 10.51 -19.96
N THR A 483 24.34 10.03 -19.17
CA THR A 483 24.04 8.60 -19.07
C THR A 483 23.53 8.04 -20.41
N ALA A 484 22.65 8.77 -21.11
CA ALA A 484 22.15 8.35 -22.43
C ALA A 484 23.26 8.32 -23.50
N LEU A 485 24.15 9.31 -23.45
CA LEU A 485 25.35 9.35 -24.33
C LEU A 485 26.29 8.18 -24.03
N SER A 486 26.49 7.85 -22.74
CA SER A 486 27.29 6.69 -22.34
C SER A 486 26.66 5.37 -22.82
N ASP A 487 25.35 5.17 -22.61
CA ASP A 487 24.61 3.99 -23.11
C ASP A 487 24.73 3.88 -24.65
N GLN A 488 24.59 4.99 -25.37
CA GLN A 488 24.73 5.03 -26.82
C GLN A 488 26.18 4.80 -27.26
N GLY A 489 27.16 5.38 -26.55
CA GLY A 489 28.58 5.23 -26.81
C GLY A 489 29.05 3.79 -26.57
N SER A 490 28.55 3.13 -25.55
CA SER A 490 28.89 1.73 -25.24
C SER A 490 28.39 0.75 -26.32
N ARG A 491 27.27 1.09 -27.00
CA ARG A 491 26.73 0.28 -28.11
C ARG A 491 27.40 0.54 -29.45
N ASN A 492 28.02 1.71 -29.63
CA ASN A 492 28.71 2.06 -30.87
C ASN A 492 30.19 1.73 -30.74
N GLY A 493 30.75 1.13 -31.79
CA GLY A 493 32.19 0.83 -31.84
C GLY A 493 33.01 2.01 -32.36
N GLY A 494 34.34 1.88 -32.26
CA GLY A 494 35.32 2.77 -32.89
C GLY A 494 35.22 4.23 -32.46
N ALA A 495 35.55 5.13 -33.40
CA ALA A 495 35.63 6.57 -33.12
C ALA A 495 34.30 7.22 -32.72
N ILE A 496 33.16 6.71 -33.22
CA ILE A 496 31.83 7.23 -32.87
C ILE A 496 31.54 6.96 -31.39
N GLY A 497 31.76 5.72 -30.93
CA GLY A 497 31.55 5.35 -29.52
C GLY A 497 32.45 6.16 -28.59
N ALA A 498 33.74 6.31 -28.93
CA ALA A 498 34.68 7.11 -28.16
C ALA A 498 34.29 8.61 -28.07
N ALA A 499 33.77 9.18 -29.16
CA ALA A 499 33.29 10.57 -29.17
C ALA A 499 32.08 10.76 -28.24
N LEU A 500 31.09 9.86 -28.32
CA LEU A 500 29.91 9.89 -27.45
C LEU A 500 30.27 9.75 -25.96
N LEU A 501 31.20 8.87 -25.61
CA LEU A 501 31.71 8.72 -24.23
C LEU A 501 32.44 10.00 -23.77
N GLY A 502 33.20 10.66 -24.66
CA GLY A 502 33.83 11.97 -24.40
C GLY A 502 32.81 13.08 -24.12
N GLU A 503 31.70 13.11 -24.87
CA GLU A 503 30.60 14.03 -24.62
C GLU A 503 29.92 13.71 -23.27
N ALA A 504 29.73 12.41 -22.94
CA ALA A 504 29.17 11.98 -21.65
C ALA A 504 30.01 12.47 -20.47
N VAL A 505 31.35 12.26 -20.53
CA VAL A 505 32.30 12.75 -19.52
C VAL A 505 32.19 14.27 -19.35
N THR A 506 32.07 15.02 -20.44
CA THR A 506 31.92 16.47 -20.41
C THR A 506 30.61 16.89 -19.71
N ALA A 507 29.50 16.25 -20.06
CA ALA A 507 28.19 16.54 -19.47
C ALA A 507 28.11 16.15 -17.97
N PHE A 508 28.73 15.04 -17.54
CA PHE A 508 28.84 14.70 -16.11
C PHE A 508 29.64 15.74 -15.33
N ARG A 509 30.80 16.17 -15.87
CA ARG A 509 31.61 17.23 -15.27
C ARG A 509 30.82 18.54 -15.14
N ALA A 510 30.06 18.90 -16.18
CA ALA A 510 29.17 20.06 -16.12
C ALA A 510 28.12 19.95 -15.02
N ALA A 511 27.49 18.79 -14.86
CA ALA A 511 26.53 18.56 -13.77
C ALA A 511 27.17 18.72 -12.37
N LEU A 512 28.42 18.30 -12.21
CA LEU A 512 29.18 18.40 -10.95
C LEU A 512 29.55 19.84 -10.57
N GLU A 513 29.51 20.78 -11.51
CA GLU A 513 29.72 22.21 -11.21
C GLU A 513 28.55 22.80 -10.37
N VAL A 514 27.38 22.19 -10.41
CA VAL A 514 26.19 22.56 -9.64
C VAL A 514 25.97 21.60 -8.47
N ARG A 515 26.06 20.30 -8.72
CA ARG A 515 25.94 19.29 -7.68
C ARG A 515 27.25 19.17 -6.94
N THR A 516 27.45 20.06 -5.94
CA THR A 516 28.66 20.02 -5.12
C THR A 516 28.52 19.00 -3.98
N ARG A 517 29.65 18.54 -3.46
CA ARG A 517 29.64 17.67 -2.28
C ARG A 517 29.04 18.34 -1.06
N ALA A 518 29.24 19.63 -0.91
CA ALA A 518 28.74 20.39 0.24
C ALA A 518 27.22 20.56 0.21
N ASP A 519 26.66 20.92 -0.96
CA ASP A 519 25.25 21.28 -1.06
C ASP A 519 24.36 20.08 -1.40
N HIS A 520 24.88 19.11 -2.18
CA HIS A 520 24.09 17.98 -2.72
C HIS A 520 24.87 16.66 -2.66
N PRO A 521 25.32 16.23 -1.46
CA PRO A 521 26.28 15.12 -1.32
C PRO A 521 25.86 13.83 -2.04
N LEU A 522 24.61 13.40 -1.90
CA LEU A 522 24.14 12.16 -2.54
C LEU A 522 24.06 12.26 -4.07
N HIS A 523 23.58 13.39 -4.60
CA HIS A 523 23.53 13.62 -6.04
C HIS A 523 24.94 13.79 -6.64
N TRP A 524 25.84 14.44 -5.88
CA TRP A 524 27.24 14.54 -6.24
C TRP A 524 27.89 13.16 -6.32
N ALA A 525 27.74 12.31 -5.30
CA ALA A 525 28.29 10.96 -5.30
C ALA A 525 27.71 10.07 -6.41
N MET A 526 26.41 10.21 -6.70
CA MET A 526 25.78 9.52 -7.83
C MET A 526 26.41 9.97 -9.17
N THR A 527 26.58 11.28 -9.37
CA THR A 527 27.15 11.81 -10.60
C THR A 527 28.63 11.45 -10.71
N GLN A 528 29.40 11.42 -9.62
CA GLN A 528 30.78 10.92 -9.59
C GLN A 528 30.86 9.45 -10.01
N ASN A 529 29.97 8.60 -9.47
CA ASN A 529 29.95 7.20 -9.86
C ASN A 529 29.64 7.02 -11.38
N ASN A 530 28.71 7.78 -11.91
CA ASN A 530 28.36 7.72 -13.33
C ASN A 530 29.47 8.27 -14.23
N LEU A 531 30.15 9.35 -13.81
CA LEU A 531 31.35 9.88 -14.48
C LEU A 531 32.45 8.83 -14.54
N ALA A 532 32.71 8.16 -13.40
CA ALA A 532 33.73 7.14 -13.33
C ALA A 532 33.44 5.95 -14.26
N ALA A 533 32.17 5.52 -14.38
CA ALA A 533 31.77 4.49 -15.34
C ALA A 533 32.04 4.92 -16.78
N ALA A 534 31.67 6.15 -17.15
CA ALA A 534 31.92 6.68 -18.50
C ALA A 534 33.42 6.81 -18.80
N LEU A 535 34.24 7.20 -17.80
CA LEU A 535 35.70 7.25 -17.93
C LEU A 535 36.29 5.85 -18.11
N SER A 536 35.79 4.82 -17.38
CA SER A 536 36.20 3.43 -17.52
C SER A 536 35.89 2.91 -18.93
N ASP A 537 34.65 3.11 -19.41
CA ASP A 537 34.24 2.73 -20.76
C ASP A 537 35.07 3.44 -21.86
N GLN A 538 35.40 4.71 -21.64
CA GLN A 538 36.23 5.45 -22.55
C GLN A 538 37.69 4.98 -22.52
N GLY A 539 38.23 4.72 -21.33
CA GLY A 539 39.59 4.27 -21.11
C GLY A 539 39.87 2.90 -21.68
N SER A 540 38.97 1.94 -21.48
CA SER A 540 39.09 0.58 -22.03
C SER A 540 39.10 0.51 -23.57
N ARG A 541 38.62 1.57 -24.25
CA ARG A 541 38.56 1.71 -25.70
C ARG A 541 39.61 2.66 -26.28
N THR A 542 40.42 3.26 -25.42
CA THR A 542 41.48 4.20 -25.83
C THR A 542 42.84 3.51 -25.66
N GLU A 543 43.56 3.35 -26.74
CA GLU A 543 44.89 2.68 -26.72
C GLU A 543 45.96 3.52 -26.03
N GLY A 544 46.98 2.84 -25.54
CA GLY A 544 48.19 3.41 -24.96
C GLY A 544 47.99 4.13 -23.63
N ALA A 545 48.97 4.91 -23.21
CA ALA A 545 49.01 5.58 -21.91
C ALA A 545 47.80 6.50 -21.63
N LYS A 546 47.11 7.00 -22.66
CA LYS A 546 45.91 7.80 -22.48
C LYS A 546 44.76 6.96 -21.98
N GLY A 547 44.60 5.71 -22.42
CA GLY A 547 43.58 4.80 -21.96
C GLY A 547 43.78 4.46 -20.50
N THR A 548 45.01 4.05 -20.12
CA THR A 548 45.36 3.75 -18.72
C THR A 548 45.13 4.97 -17.79
N ALA A 549 45.44 6.18 -18.27
CA ALA A 549 45.21 7.42 -17.52
C ALA A 549 43.70 7.65 -17.23
N LEU A 550 42.83 7.42 -18.23
CA LEU A 550 41.36 7.52 -18.07
C LEU A 550 40.83 6.48 -17.05
N LEU A 551 41.32 5.24 -17.13
CA LEU A 551 40.98 4.19 -16.17
C LEU A 551 41.43 4.53 -14.75
N ALA A 552 42.64 5.11 -14.59
CA ALA A 552 43.11 5.59 -13.29
C ALA A 552 42.30 6.77 -12.75
N GLU A 553 41.86 7.68 -13.63
CA GLU A 553 40.93 8.75 -13.27
C GLU A 553 39.58 8.17 -12.85
N ALA A 554 39.06 7.14 -13.53
CA ALA A 554 37.83 6.46 -13.13
C ALA A 554 37.91 5.89 -11.71
N VAL A 555 38.99 5.17 -11.37
CA VAL A 555 39.22 4.64 -10.02
C VAL A 555 39.26 5.76 -8.97
N THR A 556 39.91 6.87 -9.28
CA THR A 556 39.99 8.03 -8.37
C THR A 556 38.60 8.67 -8.16
N THR A 557 37.82 8.76 -9.23
CA THR A 557 36.47 9.32 -9.23
C THR A 557 35.48 8.42 -8.45
N TYR A 558 35.57 7.09 -8.61
CA TYR A 558 34.81 6.16 -7.76
C TYR A 558 35.17 6.30 -6.27
N ARG A 559 36.46 6.44 -5.95
CA ARG A 559 36.88 6.65 -4.54
C ARG A 559 36.33 7.94 -3.97
N ALA A 560 36.24 9.00 -4.76
CA ALA A 560 35.57 10.23 -4.34
C ALA A 560 34.08 9.99 -4.01
N ALA A 561 33.37 9.21 -4.82
CA ALA A 561 31.97 8.84 -4.50
C ALA A 561 31.83 8.11 -3.15
N LEU A 562 32.80 7.26 -2.79
CA LEU A 562 32.82 6.53 -1.51
C LEU A 562 33.02 7.41 -0.28
N GLU A 563 33.45 8.66 -0.45
CA GLU A 563 33.54 9.62 0.66
C GLU A 563 32.15 10.04 1.19
N VAL A 564 31.11 9.86 0.40
CA VAL A 564 29.70 10.11 0.75
C VAL A 564 28.93 8.79 0.89
N ARG A 565 29.11 7.87 -0.07
CA ARG A 565 28.51 6.53 0.00
C ARG A 565 29.35 5.66 0.92
N THR A 566 29.23 5.88 2.25
CA THR A 566 29.98 5.09 3.22
C THR A 566 29.36 3.70 3.40
N ARG A 567 30.17 2.76 3.92
CA ARG A 567 29.68 1.42 4.26
C ARG A 567 28.60 1.47 5.35
N ALA A 568 28.67 2.42 6.26
CA ALA A 568 27.72 2.56 7.35
C ALA A 568 26.37 3.14 6.89
N ASP A 569 26.42 4.21 6.09
CA ASP A 569 25.19 4.95 5.73
C ASP A 569 24.52 4.43 4.46
N HIS A 570 25.33 3.89 3.51
CA HIS A 570 24.84 3.46 2.19
C HIS A 570 25.52 2.14 1.77
N PRO A 571 25.35 1.04 2.53
CA PRO A 571 26.10 -0.20 2.34
C PRO A 571 25.98 -0.77 0.92
N VAL A 572 24.80 -0.82 0.34
CA VAL A 572 24.58 -1.39 -1.01
C VAL A 572 25.25 -0.52 -2.09
N GLN A 573 25.06 0.80 -2.07
CA GLN A 573 25.69 1.71 -3.02
C GLN A 573 27.21 1.74 -2.86
N TRP A 574 27.69 1.59 -1.62
CA TRP A 574 29.11 1.43 -1.34
C TRP A 574 29.65 0.14 -1.98
N ALA A 575 28.97 -1.00 -1.83
CA ALA A 575 29.36 -2.26 -2.41
C ALA A 575 29.35 -2.25 -3.95
N ILE A 576 28.31 -1.67 -4.57
CA ILE A 576 28.25 -1.48 -6.03
C ILE A 576 29.43 -0.62 -6.50
N THR A 577 29.76 0.46 -5.78
CA THR A 577 30.91 1.30 -6.15
C THR A 577 32.25 0.56 -5.97
N GLN A 578 32.39 -0.31 -4.96
CA GLN A 578 33.56 -1.19 -4.80
C GLN A 578 33.69 -2.21 -5.94
N GLU A 579 32.58 -2.82 -6.38
CA GLU A 579 32.56 -3.72 -7.56
C GLU A 579 33.00 -2.98 -8.82
N ASN A 580 32.50 -1.76 -9.04
CA ASN A 580 32.91 -0.93 -10.18
C ASN A 580 34.41 -0.58 -10.13
N ILE A 581 34.97 -0.31 -8.94
CA ILE A 581 36.42 -0.13 -8.78
C ILE A 581 37.17 -1.42 -9.16
N ALA A 582 36.64 -2.58 -8.77
CA ALA A 582 37.28 -3.87 -9.12
C ALA A 582 37.27 -4.08 -10.66
N ILE A 583 36.20 -3.75 -11.35
CA ILE A 583 36.10 -3.81 -12.81
C ILE A 583 37.13 -2.86 -13.44
N ALA A 584 37.17 -1.60 -13.03
CA ALA A 584 38.11 -0.62 -13.56
C ALA A 584 39.59 -1.02 -13.33
N GLN A 585 39.91 -1.60 -12.16
CA GLN A 585 41.24 -2.10 -11.87
C GLN A 585 41.59 -3.33 -12.72
N LEU A 586 40.64 -4.20 -12.99
CA LEU A 586 40.85 -5.34 -13.90
C LEU A 586 41.08 -4.84 -15.34
N GLU A 587 40.35 -3.82 -15.78
CA GLU A 587 40.55 -3.17 -17.10
C GLU A 587 41.94 -2.52 -17.19
N ILE A 588 42.43 -1.89 -16.11
CA ILE A 588 43.82 -1.40 -16.03
C ILE A 588 44.81 -2.54 -16.20
N ALA A 589 44.63 -3.66 -15.53
CA ALA A 589 45.52 -4.82 -15.60
C ALA A 589 45.53 -5.46 -17.00
N ASP A 590 44.40 -5.47 -17.68
CA ASP A 590 44.23 -6.03 -19.02
C ASP A 590 44.63 -5.04 -20.15
N HIS A 591 44.91 -3.75 -19.81
CA HIS A 591 45.24 -2.73 -20.78
C HIS A 591 46.66 -2.87 -21.31
N ASP A 592 46.83 -2.62 -22.63
CA ASP A 592 48.10 -2.79 -23.37
C ASP A 592 49.29 -1.98 -22.83
N SER A 593 49.01 -0.85 -22.19
CA SER A 593 50.00 0.05 -21.59
C SER A 593 50.15 -0.09 -20.07
N CYS A 594 49.58 -1.14 -19.49
CA CYS A 594 49.71 -1.38 -18.05
C CYS A 594 51.14 -1.77 -17.68
N THR A 595 51.76 -1.04 -16.78
CA THR A 595 53.13 -1.27 -16.31
C THR A 595 53.22 -2.24 -15.14
N ASP A 596 52.16 -2.41 -14.37
CA ASP A 596 52.12 -3.31 -13.21
C ASP A 596 50.74 -3.99 -13.11
N PRO A 597 50.51 -5.03 -13.94
CA PRO A 597 49.25 -5.77 -13.91
C PRO A 597 48.98 -6.47 -12.57
N GLN A 598 50.06 -6.90 -11.87
CA GLN A 598 49.91 -7.59 -10.59
C GLN A 598 49.34 -6.68 -9.51
N ALA A 599 49.85 -5.44 -9.39
CA ALA A 599 49.33 -4.46 -8.44
C ALA A 599 47.85 -4.09 -8.75
N ALA A 600 47.50 -3.92 -10.03
CA ALA A 600 46.12 -3.65 -10.45
C ALA A 600 45.18 -4.81 -10.09
N LEU A 601 45.56 -6.06 -10.36
CA LEU A 601 44.79 -7.26 -10.01
C LEU A 601 44.61 -7.43 -8.51
N LEU A 602 45.65 -7.16 -7.70
CA LEU A 602 45.57 -7.21 -6.24
C LEU A 602 44.58 -6.15 -5.72
N ALA A 603 44.60 -4.93 -6.29
CA ALA A 603 43.66 -3.87 -5.96
C ALA A 603 42.22 -4.24 -6.38
N ALA A 604 42.06 -4.87 -7.54
CA ALA A 604 40.75 -5.38 -8.00
C ALA A 604 40.18 -6.43 -7.05
N ARG A 605 41.03 -7.39 -6.60
CA ARG A 605 40.66 -8.44 -5.64
C ARG A 605 40.24 -7.86 -4.29
N ASP A 606 40.96 -6.88 -3.77
CA ASP A 606 40.62 -6.21 -2.51
C ASP A 606 39.25 -5.52 -2.63
N ALA A 607 39.00 -4.82 -3.73
CA ALA A 607 37.73 -4.11 -3.96
C ALA A 607 36.53 -5.08 -4.08
N VAL A 608 36.63 -6.14 -4.88
CA VAL A 608 35.53 -7.12 -5.01
C VAL A 608 35.29 -7.89 -3.70
N ASN A 609 36.33 -8.20 -2.93
CA ASN A 609 36.15 -8.83 -1.62
C ASN A 609 35.41 -7.90 -0.64
N LYS A 610 35.65 -6.58 -0.68
CA LYS A 610 34.88 -5.59 0.08
C LYS A 610 33.43 -5.59 -0.34
N ALA A 611 33.11 -5.59 -1.64
CA ALA A 611 31.74 -5.67 -2.13
C ALA A 611 31.00 -6.92 -1.61
N LEU A 612 31.65 -8.09 -1.67
CA LEU A 612 31.11 -9.36 -1.19
C LEU A 612 30.86 -9.41 0.33
N THR A 613 31.38 -8.46 1.11
CA THR A 613 31.02 -8.35 2.54
C THR A 613 29.63 -7.79 2.77
N ILE A 614 29.00 -7.24 1.73
CA ILE A 614 27.66 -6.63 1.76
C ILE A 614 26.68 -7.44 0.90
N PHE A 615 27.11 -7.90 -0.27
CA PHE A 615 26.25 -8.71 -1.15
C PHE A 615 25.99 -10.07 -0.51
N ASP A 616 24.81 -10.21 0.05
CA ASP A 616 24.35 -11.42 0.71
C ASP A 616 23.88 -12.44 -0.35
N PRO A 617 24.32 -13.71 -0.29
CA PRO A 617 23.94 -14.73 -1.29
C PRO A 617 22.45 -15.06 -1.29
N ASP A 618 21.78 -14.95 -0.15
CA ASP A 618 20.38 -15.31 0.00
C ASP A 618 19.45 -14.16 -0.41
N HIS A 619 19.84 -12.91 -0.13
CA HIS A 619 19.00 -11.71 -0.36
C HIS A 619 19.41 -10.89 -1.58
N MET A 620 20.69 -10.99 -1.99
CA MET A 620 21.26 -10.28 -3.15
C MET A 620 21.95 -11.26 -4.10
N SER A 621 21.29 -12.37 -4.40
CA SER A 621 21.87 -13.50 -5.14
C SER A 621 22.45 -13.12 -6.49
N TYR A 622 21.84 -12.17 -7.20
CA TYR A 622 22.34 -11.68 -8.48
C TYR A 622 23.67 -10.92 -8.32
N ASP A 623 23.73 -9.93 -7.43
CA ASP A 623 24.92 -9.10 -7.19
C ASP A 623 26.05 -9.94 -6.60
N HIS A 624 25.72 -10.81 -5.62
CA HIS A 624 26.67 -11.75 -5.04
C HIS A 624 27.25 -12.68 -6.12
N GLY A 625 26.40 -13.23 -7.00
CA GLY A 625 26.85 -14.11 -8.09
C GLY A 625 27.74 -13.39 -9.10
N THR A 626 27.42 -12.12 -9.42
CA THR A 626 28.21 -11.29 -10.34
C THR A 626 29.58 -10.97 -9.73
N ALA A 627 29.62 -10.49 -8.50
CA ALA A 627 30.87 -10.19 -7.78
C ALA A 627 31.73 -11.45 -7.54
N THR A 628 31.11 -12.61 -7.32
CA THR A 628 31.83 -13.90 -7.17
C THR A 628 32.49 -14.27 -8.49
N ARG A 629 31.81 -14.23 -9.62
CA ARG A 629 32.41 -14.47 -10.96
C ARG A 629 33.52 -13.48 -11.28
N LEU A 630 33.34 -12.20 -10.93
CA LEU A 630 34.41 -11.20 -11.08
C LEU A 630 35.65 -11.56 -10.25
N ARG A 631 35.47 -11.95 -8.98
CA ARG A 631 36.58 -12.42 -8.11
C ARG A 631 37.30 -13.62 -8.69
N GLU A 632 36.60 -14.61 -9.20
CA GLU A 632 37.15 -15.80 -9.84
C GLU A 632 37.98 -15.45 -11.08
N ARG A 633 37.46 -14.54 -11.91
CA ARG A 633 38.19 -14.02 -13.08
C ARG A 633 39.47 -13.32 -12.67
N ILE A 634 39.43 -12.44 -11.66
CA ILE A 634 40.60 -11.74 -11.12
C ILE A 634 41.61 -12.73 -10.59
N GLN A 635 41.16 -13.74 -9.82
CA GLN A 635 42.05 -14.78 -9.26
C GLN A 635 42.73 -15.60 -10.37
N SER A 636 41.99 -16.02 -11.38
CA SER A 636 42.55 -16.73 -12.55
C SER A 636 43.62 -15.91 -13.27
N ARG A 637 43.46 -14.58 -13.36
CA ARG A 637 44.48 -13.68 -13.94
C ARG A 637 45.72 -13.56 -13.05
N LEU A 638 45.55 -13.52 -11.72
CA LEU A 638 46.67 -13.51 -10.77
C LEU A 638 47.48 -14.81 -10.85
N ASP A 639 46.80 -15.96 -10.90
CA ASP A 639 47.42 -17.27 -10.99
C ASP A 639 48.21 -17.43 -12.31
N ALA A 640 47.72 -16.82 -13.39
CA ALA A 640 48.40 -16.82 -14.69
C ALA A 640 49.69 -15.97 -14.73
N LEU A 641 49.83 -14.98 -13.83
CA LEU A 641 51.06 -14.20 -13.70
C LEU A 641 52.20 -14.95 -12.95
N GLY A 642 51.86 -16.03 -12.25
CA GLY A 642 52.78 -16.80 -11.43
C GLY A 642 53.12 -16.12 -10.08
N PRO A 643 53.79 -16.84 -9.17
CA PRO A 643 54.28 -16.24 -7.94
C PRO A 643 55.38 -15.23 -8.27
N GLY A 644 55.13 -13.94 -7.94
CA GLY A 644 56.10 -12.86 -8.08
C GLY A 644 57.31 -12.99 -7.15
#